data_a1463a8607c80891c83a231dc1538e77
#
_entry.id   a1463a8607c80891c83a231dc1538e77
#
_cell.length_a   1.000
_cell.length_b   1.000
_cell.length_c   1.000
_cell.angle_alpha   90.00
_cell.angle_beta   90.00
_cell.angle_gamma   90.00
#
_symmetry.space_group_name_H-M   'P 1'
#
loop_
_entity.id
_entity.type
_entity.pdbx_description
1 polymer ?
#
loop_
_entity_poly.entity_id
_entity_poly.type
_entity_poly.pdbx_seq_one_letter_code
_entity_poly.pdbx_strand_id
1 'polypeptide(L)'
;MKKILFISVLCLLAVTGVRAQKPTQPSWLSEAVFYQIYPSSFQDSDGDGYGDLKGIMSRLDYIKSIGVTAIWLNPVYVSGWTDGGYDVIDFYRVDKRFGTNSDLVELIRQAHERGIKVVMDLVAGHSSDQNEWFLQSKEAPDLRYSDYYIWPSFKPEEPAQSGAMDYAALMNSRTSLLRKFVATDAPRGPYYIKNFFDTQPALNFGFANPDPAHPWEQSVDAPGPMAMRRELKNIMSFWMDKGVDGFRVDMAASLVKNDFDKSATIKLWKDDFTKWFDEKYPEGILIAEWFNPAQSVAAADFDLDFFCHDGQYNYSTLFFYGRRGFGPNATPAVPYFDKSGAGDLRTWYDLYSYQYNAVKGNGYVSMPSGNHDFNRVCTEGRTTPDELKVAMTFFLTMPGVPFIYYGDEIGLKQNPAAPSTDGSGGRAGCRIPMLWDGTANGGFSTAPVDRIYIPQDPDPDRMTVEKEENDPTSLLNYVRTLLKLRKEVKALGADADWRLVSSLDQPYPMVYERKLGQERCYVVLNPSGKQVSVTLPAEPSQPRIIAGNYRKCTYKQTKKGDVITLSPVSAAILRFETIPAGAQPQQPQIVSKADRSTVEFVVRDGKPLLMDIYQFKDQETEGKRPVFIYSFGGAWAMGSRVDALCNPLYDHLCEKGWVCVAIDYRLGAARGRDRKPLITPPEGYNPFQYSIDIGVEDLYAATAWLIKHADEYNVDPDKIVISGSSAGAINSMNAEYYLCTGHRLAQDNLPEGFNYAGVMPMAGAVYLTGENDTELRWDRKPCPMCFFHGSADPTVTFDMEQSPNRHGFGPVYVSRQLSAMDVPYMLNEYSEGDHCIALLPLKWFWNEIDSFLDRIVLGGQDIKVHAVERSDKPRTDANWLDTVRPGQYQAVSRMRGQR
;
A
#
# COMPACT_ATOMS: atom_id res chain seq x y z
N MET A 1 -54.38 -44.22 -0.83
CA MET A 1 -53.00 -44.45 -0.34
C MET A 1 -52.03 -43.82 -1.33
N LYS A 2 -51.69 -42.59 -1.15
CA LYS A 2 -50.71 -41.86 -2.02
C LYS A 2 -49.46 -41.66 -1.20
N LYS A 3 -48.34 -42.23 -1.66
CA LYS A 3 -47.01 -41.98 -1.10
C LYS A 3 -46.49 -40.62 -1.62
N ILE A 4 -46.22 -39.72 -0.73
CA ILE A 4 -45.56 -38.46 -1.01
C ILE A 4 -44.06 -38.70 -0.88
N LEU A 5 -43.33 -38.49 -1.97
CA LEU A 5 -41.88 -38.56 -2.07
C LEU A 5 -41.34 -37.19 -1.70
N PHE A 6 -40.61 -37.09 -0.57
CA PHE A 6 -39.83 -35.90 -0.21
C PHE A 6 -38.45 -36.01 -0.92
N ILE A 7 -38.22 -35.11 -1.86
CA ILE A 7 -36.89 -34.92 -2.47
C ILE A 7 -36.20 -33.87 -1.64
N SER A 8 -35.20 -34.28 -0.87
CA SER A 8 -34.25 -33.37 -0.19
C SER A 8 -33.21 -32.92 -1.20
N VAL A 9 -33.29 -31.66 -1.60
CA VAL A 9 -32.20 -30.99 -2.37
C VAL A 9 -31.15 -30.59 -1.37
N LEU A 10 -30.03 -31.32 -1.36
CA LEU A 10 -28.82 -30.90 -0.66
C LEU A 10 -28.13 -29.80 -1.49
N CYS A 11 -28.23 -28.54 -1.08
CA CYS A 11 -27.38 -27.49 -1.60
C CYS A 11 -25.97 -27.69 -1.06
N LEU A 12 -25.07 -28.16 -1.90
CA LEU A 12 -23.62 -28.04 -1.65
C LEU A 12 -23.25 -26.56 -1.69
N LEU A 13 -23.13 -25.92 -0.53
CA LEU A 13 -22.44 -24.64 -0.40
C LEU A 13 -20.94 -24.92 -0.48
N ALA A 14 -20.34 -24.64 -1.63
CA ALA A 14 -18.90 -24.49 -1.75
C ALA A 14 -18.47 -23.31 -0.88
N VAL A 15 -17.88 -23.58 0.28
CA VAL A 15 -17.24 -22.57 1.12
C VAL A 15 -15.90 -22.22 0.45
N THR A 16 -15.97 -21.34 -0.55
CA THR A 16 -14.83 -20.51 -0.90
C THR A 16 -14.59 -19.61 0.30
N GLY A 17 -13.37 -19.58 0.83
CA GLY A 17 -12.99 -18.72 1.94
C GLY A 17 -13.19 -17.25 1.58
N VAL A 18 -14.41 -16.77 1.78
CA VAL A 18 -14.77 -15.36 1.69
C VAL A 18 -14.15 -14.72 2.93
N ARG A 19 -13.06 -13.92 2.74
CA ARG A 19 -12.78 -12.83 3.67
C ARG A 19 -14.11 -12.14 3.91
N ALA A 20 -14.47 -11.92 5.18
CA ALA A 20 -15.63 -11.11 5.50
C ALA A 20 -15.46 -9.77 4.79
N GLN A 21 -16.17 -9.59 3.68
CA GLN A 21 -16.27 -8.31 2.99
C GLN A 21 -16.88 -7.33 3.99
N LYS A 22 -16.33 -6.10 4.05
CA LYS A 22 -16.98 -4.98 4.74
C LYS A 22 -18.47 -4.98 4.33
N PRO A 23 -19.42 -4.70 5.23
CA PRO A 23 -20.79 -4.40 4.83
C PRO A 23 -20.72 -3.44 3.65
N THR A 24 -21.48 -3.72 2.59
CA THR A 24 -21.37 -3.02 1.30
C THR A 24 -21.26 -1.52 1.50
N GLN A 25 -20.17 -0.94 0.99
CA GLN A 25 -20.01 0.52 0.94
C GLN A 25 -21.24 1.14 0.26
N PRO A 26 -21.60 2.39 0.60
CA PRO A 26 -22.68 3.09 -0.06
C PRO A 26 -22.49 3.06 -1.58
N SER A 27 -23.53 2.66 -2.32
CA SER A 27 -23.45 2.46 -3.77
C SER A 27 -23.06 3.72 -4.54
N TRP A 28 -23.34 4.89 -3.99
CA TRP A 28 -23.01 6.16 -4.60
C TRP A 28 -21.50 6.46 -4.59
N LEU A 29 -20.73 5.87 -3.66
CA LEU A 29 -19.31 6.18 -3.49
C LEU A 29 -18.46 5.74 -4.69
N SER A 30 -18.75 4.59 -5.29
CA SER A 30 -18.01 4.10 -6.46
C SER A 30 -18.21 4.98 -7.72
N GLU A 31 -19.29 5.73 -7.77
CA GLU A 31 -19.60 6.67 -8.86
C GLU A 31 -19.27 8.13 -8.48
N ALA A 32 -18.77 8.37 -7.25
CA ALA A 32 -18.49 9.70 -6.76
C ALA A 32 -17.31 10.37 -7.47
N VAL A 33 -17.46 11.68 -7.63
CA VAL A 33 -16.38 12.63 -7.98
C VAL A 33 -16.46 13.75 -6.96
N PHE A 34 -15.45 13.87 -6.11
CA PHE A 34 -15.42 14.90 -5.07
C PHE A 34 -14.83 16.21 -5.58
N TYR A 35 -15.38 17.28 -5.05
CA TYR A 35 -14.87 18.64 -5.21
C TYR A 35 -14.58 19.22 -3.84
N GLN A 36 -13.31 19.42 -3.51
CA GLN A 36 -12.91 20.00 -2.24
C GLN A 36 -13.04 21.51 -2.30
N ILE A 37 -13.74 22.09 -1.35
CA ILE A 37 -13.95 23.53 -1.21
C ILE A 37 -13.30 24.02 0.08
N TYR A 38 -12.41 25.03 -0.05
CA TYR A 38 -11.92 25.84 1.06
C TYR A 38 -12.84 27.07 1.17
N PRO A 39 -13.81 27.08 2.11
CA PRO A 39 -14.93 28.03 2.09
C PRO A 39 -14.50 29.48 2.02
N SER A 40 -13.52 29.92 2.85
CA SER A 40 -13.03 31.30 2.89
C SER A 40 -12.55 31.86 1.55
N SER A 41 -12.25 31.01 0.55
CA SER A 41 -11.65 31.40 -0.72
C SER A 41 -12.50 31.00 -1.94
N PHE A 42 -13.72 30.49 -1.76
CA PHE A 42 -14.51 30.00 -2.89
C PHE A 42 -15.42 31.04 -3.51
N GLN A 43 -16.35 31.63 -2.72
CA GLN A 43 -17.23 32.69 -3.16
C GLN A 43 -17.74 33.48 -1.95
N ASP A 44 -17.55 34.78 -1.96
CA ASP A 44 -18.09 35.74 -1.00
C ASP A 44 -19.43 36.24 -1.51
N SER A 45 -20.49 36.13 -0.68
CA SER A 45 -21.85 36.53 -1.05
C SER A 45 -22.26 37.87 -0.49
N ASP A 46 -21.61 38.37 0.56
CA ASP A 46 -22.01 39.61 1.28
C ASP A 46 -21.00 40.74 1.18
N GLY A 47 -19.82 40.49 0.57
CA GLY A 47 -18.83 41.53 0.30
C GLY A 47 -17.94 41.87 1.48
N ASP A 48 -17.78 40.95 2.43
CA ASP A 48 -16.89 41.15 3.58
C ASP A 48 -15.43 40.73 3.31
N GLY A 49 -15.17 40.06 2.19
CA GLY A 49 -13.85 39.60 1.76
C GLY A 49 -13.56 38.12 2.03
N TYR A 50 -14.47 37.44 2.69
CA TYR A 50 -14.40 35.99 2.97
C TYR A 50 -15.49 35.26 2.20
N GLY A 51 -15.15 34.10 1.65
CA GLY A 51 -16.15 33.21 1.09
C GLY A 51 -17.04 32.61 2.19
N ASP A 52 -18.28 32.26 1.85
CA ASP A 52 -19.32 31.84 2.79
C ASP A 52 -20.24 30.74 2.19
N LEU A 53 -21.12 30.14 3.03
CA LEU A 53 -22.04 29.08 2.61
C LEU A 53 -23.05 29.54 1.54
N LYS A 54 -23.50 30.78 1.57
CA LYS A 54 -24.42 31.33 0.55
C LYS A 54 -23.72 31.53 -0.78
N GLY A 55 -22.44 31.93 -0.74
CA GLY A 55 -21.58 31.96 -1.90
C GLY A 55 -21.42 30.57 -2.51
N ILE A 56 -21.17 29.56 -1.71
CA ILE A 56 -21.09 28.18 -2.20
C ILE A 56 -22.42 27.74 -2.83
N MET A 57 -23.55 28.04 -2.18
CA MET A 57 -24.89 27.76 -2.72
C MET A 57 -25.11 28.40 -4.11
N SER A 58 -24.62 29.62 -4.32
CA SER A 58 -24.76 30.34 -5.59
C SER A 58 -23.98 29.67 -6.75
N ARG A 59 -23.01 28.80 -6.44
CA ARG A 59 -22.13 28.11 -7.41
C ARG A 59 -22.40 26.62 -7.55
N LEU A 60 -23.45 26.07 -6.94
CA LEU A 60 -23.78 24.63 -7.03
C LEU A 60 -24.07 24.17 -8.46
N ASP A 61 -24.68 25.03 -9.30
CA ASP A 61 -24.94 24.69 -10.70
C ASP A 61 -23.65 24.60 -11.51
N TYR A 62 -22.66 25.46 -11.23
CA TYR A 62 -21.32 25.35 -11.81
C TYR A 62 -20.66 24.02 -11.38
N ILE A 63 -20.64 23.70 -10.07
CA ILE A 63 -20.07 22.46 -9.52
C ILE A 63 -20.73 21.26 -10.21
N LYS A 64 -22.04 21.25 -10.34
CA LYS A 64 -22.80 20.20 -11.06
C LYS A 64 -22.36 20.10 -12.53
N SER A 65 -22.15 21.23 -13.21
CA SER A 65 -21.81 21.32 -14.64
C SER A 65 -20.42 20.71 -14.94
N ILE A 66 -19.50 20.67 -13.99
CA ILE A 66 -18.22 20.01 -14.12
C ILE A 66 -18.41 18.49 -14.22
N GLY A 67 -19.43 17.92 -13.57
CA GLY A 67 -19.66 16.48 -13.43
C GLY A 67 -19.39 15.97 -12.00
N VAL A 68 -19.24 16.88 -11.04
CA VAL A 68 -19.05 16.58 -9.62
C VAL A 68 -20.34 16.01 -9.02
N THR A 69 -20.21 15.05 -8.12
CA THR A 69 -21.32 14.38 -7.44
C THR A 69 -21.22 14.42 -5.91
N ALA A 70 -20.10 14.92 -5.37
CA ALA A 70 -19.92 15.12 -3.93
C ALA A 70 -19.03 16.33 -3.66
N ILE A 71 -19.31 17.05 -2.58
CA ILE A 71 -18.49 18.16 -2.07
C ILE A 71 -17.83 17.72 -0.77
N TRP A 72 -16.54 18.05 -0.59
CA TRP A 72 -15.89 18.06 0.72
C TRP A 72 -15.66 19.50 1.14
N LEU A 73 -16.26 19.91 2.26
CA LEU A 73 -16.08 21.23 2.88
C LEU A 73 -14.97 21.16 3.92
N ASN A 74 -13.92 21.98 3.79
CA ASN A 74 -12.99 22.24 4.89
C ASN A 74 -13.74 22.82 6.09
N PRO A 75 -13.16 22.82 7.33
CA PRO A 75 -13.92 23.13 8.54
C PRO A 75 -14.69 24.44 8.49
N VAL A 76 -15.97 24.39 8.83
CA VAL A 76 -16.87 25.54 8.94
C VAL A 76 -17.30 25.82 10.38
N TYR A 77 -16.70 25.13 11.35
CA TYR A 77 -16.99 25.26 12.78
C TYR A 77 -16.53 26.61 13.33
N VAL A 78 -17.07 27.01 14.46
CA VAL A 78 -16.53 28.15 15.22
C VAL A 78 -15.08 27.88 15.58
N SER A 79 -14.18 28.75 15.17
CA SER A 79 -12.73 28.53 15.25
C SER A 79 -12.02 29.73 15.87
N GLY A 80 -10.82 29.49 16.42
CA GLY A 80 -9.87 30.52 16.87
C GLY A 80 -9.04 31.11 15.74
N TRP A 81 -9.13 30.53 14.53
CA TRP A 81 -8.44 30.99 13.31
C TRP A 81 -6.91 30.99 13.43
N THR A 82 -6.37 30.07 14.19
CA THR A 82 -4.93 29.87 14.31
C THR A 82 -4.40 28.78 13.38
N ASP A 83 -5.30 28.06 12.70
CA ASP A 83 -5.00 27.00 11.71
C ASP A 83 -6.13 26.86 10.67
N GLY A 84 -6.58 27.96 10.07
CA GLY A 84 -7.51 27.92 8.94
C GLY A 84 -8.84 27.21 9.20
N GLY A 85 -9.31 27.18 10.45
CA GLY A 85 -10.55 26.54 10.86
C GLY A 85 -10.38 25.20 11.61
N TYR A 86 -9.17 24.65 11.66
CA TYR A 86 -8.90 23.37 12.33
C TYR A 86 -8.75 23.51 13.86
N ASP A 87 -8.56 24.68 14.42
CA ASP A 87 -8.59 24.94 15.86
C ASP A 87 -10.02 25.23 16.33
N VAL A 88 -10.82 24.16 16.52
CA VAL A 88 -12.26 24.22 16.73
C VAL A 88 -12.62 24.65 18.15
N ILE A 89 -13.37 25.76 18.27
CA ILE A 89 -13.92 26.27 19.54
C ILE A 89 -15.26 25.59 19.87
N ASP A 90 -16.14 25.39 18.86
CA ASP A 90 -17.44 24.76 19.05
C ASP A 90 -17.77 23.85 17.89
N PHE A 91 -17.79 22.53 18.16
CA PHE A 91 -18.06 21.48 17.18
C PHE A 91 -19.53 21.40 16.72
N TYR A 92 -20.42 22.09 17.36
CA TYR A 92 -21.87 22.03 17.10
C TYR A 92 -22.42 23.27 16.40
N ARG A 93 -21.55 24.24 16.09
CA ARG A 93 -21.96 25.51 15.52
C ARG A 93 -21.08 25.95 14.36
N VAL A 94 -21.73 26.38 13.29
CA VAL A 94 -21.08 27.02 12.14
C VAL A 94 -20.53 28.40 12.58
N ASP A 95 -19.32 28.73 12.16
CA ASP A 95 -18.72 30.04 12.40
C ASP A 95 -19.48 31.13 11.66
N LYS A 96 -19.64 32.28 12.34
CA LYS A 96 -20.35 33.47 11.79
C LYS A 96 -19.71 33.95 10.46
N ARG A 97 -18.43 33.71 10.25
CA ARG A 97 -17.74 34.00 8.99
C ARG A 97 -18.41 33.31 7.80
N PHE A 98 -18.95 32.14 8.01
CA PHE A 98 -19.56 31.32 6.95
C PHE A 98 -21.10 31.39 6.96
N GLY A 99 -21.69 31.85 8.05
CA GLY A 99 -23.14 31.88 8.21
C GLY A 99 -23.62 31.19 9.47
N THR A 100 -24.68 30.37 9.36
CA THR A 100 -25.33 29.68 10.48
C THR A 100 -25.51 28.20 10.21
N ASN A 101 -25.88 27.41 11.26
CA ASN A 101 -26.28 26.02 11.09
C ASN A 101 -27.42 25.86 10.08
N SER A 102 -28.34 26.84 10.02
CA SER A 102 -29.46 26.82 9.07
C SER A 102 -28.98 27.01 7.63
N ASP A 103 -27.95 27.86 7.41
CA ASP A 103 -27.36 28.07 6.09
C ASP A 103 -26.65 26.79 5.62
N LEU A 104 -25.99 26.04 6.52
CA LEU A 104 -25.39 24.77 6.19
C LEU A 104 -26.44 23.70 5.83
N VAL A 105 -27.53 23.62 6.60
CA VAL A 105 -28.66 22.71 6.28
C VAL A 105 -29.25 23.04 4.92
N GLU A 106 -29.41 24.34 4.61
CA GLU A 106 -29.92 24.80 3.31
C GLU A 106 -28.94 24.45 2.16
N LEU A 107 -27.63 24.61 2.37
CA LEU A 107 -26.62 24.20 1.41
C LEU A 107 -26.73 22.70 1.11
N ILE A 108 -26.85 21.86 2.15
CA ILE A 108 -26.99 20.41 2.02
C ILE A 108 -28.26 20.08 1.21
N ARG A 109 -29.38 20.69 1.55
CA ARG A 109 -30.65 20.49 0.83
C ARG A 109 -30.52 20.84 -0.66
N GLN A 110 -29.96 22.02 -0.98
CA GLN A 110 -29.78 22.45 -2.37
C GLN A 110 -28.76 21.59 -3.15
N ALA A 111 -27.72 21.10 -2.47
CA ALA A 111 -26.76 20.15 -3.05
C ALA A 111 -27.45 18.82 -3.39
N HIS A 112 -28.24 18.29 -2.45
CA HIS A 112 -28.99 17.04 -2.65
C HIS A 112 -30.01 17.13 -3.79
N GLU A 113 -30.72 18.27 -3.93
CA GLU A 113 -31.61 18.51 -5.07
C GLU A 113 -30.91 18.43 -6.44
N ARG A 114 -29.59 18.71 -6.45
CA ARG A 114 -28.74 18.58 -7.64
C ARG A 114 -28.06 17.21 -7.77
N GLY A 115 -28.33 16.30 -6.81
CA GLY A 115 -27.67 15.00 -6.74
C GLY A 115 -26.18 15.09 -6.33
N ILE A 116 -25.83 16.08 -5.51
CA ILE A 116 -24.49 16.30 -4.97
C ILE A 116 -24.52 15.97 -3.48
N LYS A 117 -23.68 15.04 -3.02
CA LYS A 117 -23.46 14.70 -1.63
C LYS A 117 -22.59 15.75 -0.93
N VAL A 118 -22.73 15.90 0.40
CA VAL A 118 -21.97 16.87 1.19
C VAL A 118 -21.24 16.16 2.34
N VAL A 119 -19.92 16.21 2.32
CA VAL A 119 -19.03 15.67 3.36
C VAL A 119 -18.36 16.83 4.09
N MET A 120 -18.37 16.78 5.42
CA MET A 120 -17.72 17.77 6.27
C MET A 120 -16.36 17.28 6.75
N ASP A 121 -15.49 18.22 7.13
CA ASP A 121 -14.28 17.90 7.87
C ASP A 121 -14.60 17.59 9.33
N LEU A 122 -14.04 16.53 9.90
CA LEU A 122 -14.16 16.14 11.31
C LEU A 122 -12.80 16.26 11.99
N VAL A 123 -12.60 17.29 12.80
CA VAL A 123 -11.38 17.47 13.57
C VAL A 123 -11.44 16.57 14.81
N ALA A 124 -11.01 15.32 14.65
CA ALA A 124 -11.22 14.28 15.67
C ALA A 124 -10.15 14.27 16.79
N GLY A 125 -8.93 14.79 16.52
CA GLY A 125 -7.78 14.61 17.39
C GLY A 125 -7.46 15.75 18.36
N HIS A 126 -8.08 16.94 18.19
CA HIS A 126 -7.79 18.13 18.99
C HIS A 126 -8.95 19.13 18.94
N SER A 127 -8.86 20.16 19.76
CA SER A 127 -9.71 21.36 19.72
C SER A 127 -8.87 22.62 19.75
N SER A 128 -9.49 23.80 19.71
CA SER A 128 -8.82 25.03 20.09
C SER A 128 -8.55 25.08 21.60
N ASP A 129 -7.49 25.77 22.03
CA ASP A 129 -7.26 26.15 23.42
C ASP A 129 -8.31 27.15 23.98
N GLN A 130 -9.15 27.70 23.11
CA GLN A 130 -10.30 28.53 23.44
C GLN A 130 -11.62 27.74 23.56
N ASN A 131 -11.61 26.44 23.30
CA ASN A 131 -12.77 25.57 23.45
C ASN A 131 -13.20 25.48 24.92
N GLU A 132 -14.51 25.55 25.19
CA GLU A 132 -15.08 25.49 26.52
C GLU A 132 -14.62 24.27 27.31
N TRP A 133 -14.46 23.12 26.63
CA TRP A 133 -13.97 21.89 27.26
C TRP A 133 -12.55 22.05 27.78
N PHE A 134 -11.67 22.71 27.00
CA PHE A 134 -10.29 22.95 27.39
C PHE A 134 -10.22 24.00 28.50
N LEU A 135 -11.01 25.08 28.40
CA LEU A 135 -11.09 26.12 29.42
C LEU A 135 -11.53 25.58 30.77
N GLN A 136 -12.50 24.65 30.82
CA GLN A 136 -12.87 23.97 32.04
C GLN A 136 -11.80 22.96 32.50
N SER A 137 -11.24 22.19 31.58
CA SER A 137 -10.25 21.17 31.89
C SER A 137 -9.00 21.73 32.53
N LYS A 138 -8.55 22.92 32.16
CA LYS A 138 -7.35 23.57 32.72
C LYS A 138 -7.54 24.08 34.14
N GLU A 139 -8.78 24.29 34.63
CA GLU A 139 -9.05 24.82 35.94
C GLU A 139 -8.94 23.80 37.07
N ALA A 140 -9.53 22.58 36.91
CA ALA A 140 -9.56 21.58 37.96
C ALA A 140 -9.73 20.14 37.43
N PRO A 141 -9.30 19.11 38.21
CA PRO A 141 -9.40 17.71 37.81
C PRO A 141 -10.81 17.09 37.92
N ASP A 142 -11.73 17.72 38.59
CA ASP A 142 -13.06 17.20 38.95
C ASP A 142 -14.23 17.88 38.22
N LEU A 143 -13.93 18.68 37.20
CA LEU A 143 -14.93 19.28 36.33
C LEU A 143 -15.33 18.34 35.19
N ARG A 144 -16.49 18.63 34.57
CA ARG A 144 -17.10 17.77 33.55
C ARG A 144 -16.18 17.36 32.41
N TYR A 145 -15.31 18.24 31.95
CA TYR A 145 -14.44 18.03 30.81
C TYR A 145 -12.95 17.82 31.20
N SER A 146 -12.66 17.66 32.49
CA SER A 146 -11.28 17.59 32.98
C SER A 146 -10.43 16.54 32.29
N ASP A 147 -11.00 15.38 32.01
CA ASP A 147 -10.31 14.26 31.39
C ASP A 147 -10.47 14.19 29.86
N TYR A 148 -11.07 15.22 29.25
CA TYR A 148 -11.10 15.32 27.78
C TYR A 148 -9.73 15.67 27.19
N TYR A 149 -8.79 16.14 28.03
CA TYR A 149 -7.43 16.51 27.64
C TYR A 149 -6.40 15.81 28.54
N ILE A 150 -5.14 15.84 28.11
CA ILE A 150 -4.05 15.14 28.77
C ILE A 150 -3.15 16.16 29.46
N TRP A 151 -2.99 16.02 30.81
CA TRP A 151 -2.30 16.96 31.68
C TRP A 151 -1.08 16.29 32.37
N PRO A 152 0.12 16.28 31.76
CA PRO A 152 1.33 15.78 32.39
C PRO A 152 1.74 16.64 33.59
N SER A 153 2.05 16.01 34.74
CA SER A 153 2.54 16.67 35.94
C SER A 153 4.03 17.04 35.87
N PHE A 154 4.77 16.42 34.97
CA PHE A 154 6.16 16.74 34.64
C PHE A 154 6.46 16.31 33.20
N LYS A 155 7.53 16.87 32.61
CA LYS A 155 8.03 16.46 31.31
C LYS A 155 9.18 15.47 31.51
N PRO A 156 9.06 14.20 31.06
CA PRO A 156 10.15 13.25 31.14
C PRO A 156 11.41 13.71 30.41
N GLU A 157 12.58 13.33 30.87
CA GLU A 157 13.85 13.63 30.21
C GLU A 157 13.92 12.93 28.83
N GLU A 158 14.46 13.66 27.84
CA GLU A 158 14.72 13.05 26.54
C GLU A 158 15.87 12.04 26.69
N PRO A 159 15.75 10.81 26.15
CA PRO A 159 16.85 9.86 26.14
C PRO A 159 18.07 10.48 25.46
N ALA A 160 19.26 10.28 26.03
CA ALA A 160 20.50 10.77 25.42
C ALA A 160 20.65 10.19 24.00
N GLN A 161 20.76 11.07 23.01
CA GLN A 161 20.91 10.66 21.62
C GLN A 161 22.34 10.15 21.39
N SER A 162 22.47 8.85 21.12
CA SER A 162 23.74 8.28 20.66
C SER A 162 23.61 7.85 19.21
N GLY A 163 24.28 8.60 18.31
CA GLY A 163 24.43 8.22 16.90
C GLY A 163 23.60 9.02 15.88
N ALA A 164 23.81 8.76 14.59
CA ALA A 164 23.11 9.39 13.48
C ALA A 164 21.61 9.09 13.54
N MET A 165 20.80 10.13 13.49
CA MET A 165 19.36 10.09 13.72
C MET A 165 18.64 9.44 12.53
N ASP A 166 17.99 8.28 12.73
CA ASP A 166 16.96 7.79 11.83
C ASP A 166 15.67 8.61 12.05
N TYR A 167 15.31 9.43 11.05
CA TYR A 167 14.14 10.31 11.12
C TYR A 167 12.82 9.53 11.30
N ALA A 168 12.70 8.33 10.75
CA ALA A 168 11.51 7.48 10.91
C ALA A 168 11.42 6.91 12.33
N ALA A 169 12.56 6.50 12.92
CA ALA A 169 12.62 6.08 14.32
C ALA A 169 12.32 7.25 15.27
N LEU A 170 12.76 8.47 14.92
CA LEU A 170 12.48 9.67 15.69
C LEU A 170 10.98 10.04 15.69
N MET A 171 10.33 9.98 14.53
CA MET A 171 8.90 10.29 14.41
C MET A 171 8.00 9.27 15.11
N ASN A 172 8.47 8.04 15.25
CA ASN A 172 7.76 6.93 15.91
C ASN A 172 8.27 6.63 17.32
N SER A 173 9.15 7.45 17.88
CA SER A 173 9.73 7.24 19.21
C SER A 173 8.96 7.99 20.30
N ARG A 174 9.18 7.58 21.56
CA ARG A 174 8.71 8.34 22.75
C ARG A 174 9.18 9.81 22.72
N THR A 175 10.31 10.09 22.06
CA THR A 175 10.83 11.44 21.83
C THR A 175 9.87 12.31 21.03
N SER A 176 9.12 11.75 20.06
CA SER A 176 8.10 12.52 19.31
C SER A 176 6.94 12.97 20.20
N LEU A 177 6.54 12.13 21.16
CA LEU A 177 5.55 12.50 22.17
C LEU A 177 6.04 13.62 23.08
N LEU A 178 7.31 13.59 23.51
CA LEU A 178 7.89 14.61 24.40
C LEU A 178 7.95 16.01 23.78
N ARG A 179 8.01 16.08 22.43
CA ARG A 179 7.94 17.35 21.68
C ARG A 179 6.52 17.93 21.61
N LYS A 180 5.51 17.18 22.04
CA LYS A 180 4.12 17.62 22.09
C LYS A 180 3.71 18.21 23.45
N PHE A 181 4.61 18.28 24.40
CA PHE A 181 4.37 18.91 25.71
C PHE A 181 4.42 20.45 25.57
N VAL A 182 3.35 21.11 25.91
CA VAL A 182 3.24 22.56 25.96
C VAL A 182 3.24 23.00 27.42
N ALA A 183 4.20 23.85 27.82
CA ALA A 183 4.28 24.40 29.16
C ALA A 183 3.17 25.42 29.39
N THR A 184 2.59 25.40 30.60
CA THR A 184 1.51 26.31 30.98
C THR A 184 1.56 26.59 32.50
N ASP A 185 0.92 27.66 32.93
CA ASP A 185 0.70 28.03 34.31
C ASP A 185 -0.74 27.69 34.80
N ALA A 186 -1.43 26.84 34.07
CA ALA A 186 -2.80 26.42 34.38
C ALA A 186 -2.89 25.71 35.75
N PRO A 187 -3.95 25.97 36.55
CA PRO A 187 -4.15 25.29 37.85
C PRO A 187 -4.12 23.75 37.74
N ARG A 188 -4.58 23.21 36.62
CA ARG A 188 -4.65 21.76 36.36
C ARG A 188 -3.29 21.07 36.32
N GLY A 189 -2.26 21.74 35.81
CA GLY A 189 -0.90 21.17 35.72
C GLY A 189 0.05 22.00 34.88
N PRO A 190 1.37 21.72 34.97
CA PRO A 190 2.41 22.52 34.30
C PRO A 190 2.53 22.24 32.81
N TYR A 191 1.86 21.22 32.28
CA TYR A 191 1.90 20.86 30.87
C TYR A 191 0.56 20.32 30.39
N TYR A 192 0.26 20.55 29.11
CA TYR A 192 -0.71 19.76 28.36
C TYR A 192 -0.06 19.19 27.08
N ILE A 193 -0.70 18.19 26.46
CA ILE A 193 -0.23 17.60 25.21
C ILE A 193 -1.00 18.22 24.06
N LYS A 194 -0.26 18.77 23.07
CA LYS A 194 -0.84 19.25 21.79
C LYS A 194 -0.93 18.12 20.77
N ASN A 195 -1.82 18.28 19.80
CA ASN A 195 -1.86 17.40 18.64
C ASN A 195 -0.97 17.93 17.50
N PHE A 196 -1.15 19.17 17.06
CA PHE A 196 -0.37 19.79 15.98
C PHE A 196 0.26 21.13 16.45
N PHE A 197 -0.47 22.25 16.48
CA PHE A 197 0.02 23.51 17.02
C PHE A 197 -0.14 23.61 18.54
N ASP A 198 0.58 24.58 19.17
CA ASP A 198 0.46 24.80 20.63
C ASP A 198 -0.97 25.20 21.02
N THR A 199 -1.69 25.90 20.15
CA THR A 199 -3.11 26.28 20.33
C THR A 199 -4.09 25.13 20.09
N GLN A 200 -3.60 23.90 19.82
CA GLN A 200 -4.43 22.73 19.53
C GLN A 200 -4.20 21.59 20.55
N PRO A 201 -4.74 21.74 21.78
CA PRO A 201 -4.65 20.69 22.79
C PRO A 201 -5.30 19.39 22.29
N ALA A 202 -4.56 18.28 22.48
CA ALA A 202 -5.00 16.97 22.04
C ALA A 202 -6.16 16.45 22.87
N LEU A 203 -7.21 16.00 22.20
CA LEU A 203 -8.31 15.26 22.83
C LEU A 203 -7.80 13.90 23.34
N ASN A 204 -8.30 13.48 24.46
CA ASN A 204 -7.82 12.31 25.19
C ASN A 204 -8.51 11.02 24.72
N PHE A 205 -7.88 10.30 23.80
CA PHE A 205 -8.28 8.93 23.41
C PHE A 205 -7.43 7.85 24.12
N GLY A 206 -6.59 8.25 25.08
CA GLY A 206 -5.72 7.36 25.83
C GLY A 206 -4.39 7.05 25.18
N PHE A 207 -3.68 6.16 25.82
CA PHE A 207 -2.34 5.70 25.44
C PHE A 207 -2.40 4.20 25.10
N ALA A 208 -1.69 3.79 24.05
CA ALA A 208 -1.58 2.38 23.66
C ALA A 208 -0.81 1.56 24.72
N ASN A 209 0.24 2.15 25.26
CA ASN A 209 1.11 1.54 26.27
C ASN A 209 1.36 2.55 27.40
N PRO A 210 0.42 2.70 28.34
CA PRO A 210 0.57 3.60 29.49
C PRO A 210 1.78 3.20 30.36
N ASP A 211 2.58 4.19 30.77
CA ASP A 211 3.67 3.98 31.72
C ASP A 211 3.13 4.16 33.16
N PRO A 212 3.24 3.16 34.03
CA PRO A 212 2.79 3.28 35.43
C PRO A 212 3.46 4.42 36.23
N ALA A 213 4.63 4.89 35.79
CA ALA A 213 5.31 6.05 36.37
C ALA A 213 4.67 7.39 35.94
N HIS A 214 3.75 7.38 34.98
CA HIS A 214 3.11 8.55 34.40
C HIS A 214 1.59 8.50 34.64
N PRO A 215 1.07 8.97 35.78
CA PRO A 215 -0.36 8.86 36.11
C PRO A 215 -1.32 9.51 35.13
N TRP A 216 -0.85 10.43 34.28
CA TRP A 216 -1.64 11.07 33.23
C TRP A 216 -1.79 10.22 31.96
N GLU A 217 -1.00 9.15 31.81
CA GLU A 217 -1.11 8.21 30.70
C GLU A 217 -2.28 7.26 30.93
N GLN A 218 -3.50 7.72 30.73
CA GLN A 218 -4.69 6.89 30.84
C GLN A 218 -4.70 5.81 29.73
N SER A 219 -5.11 4.60 30.07
CA SER A 219 -5.34 3.55 29.07
C SER A 219 -6.51 3.93 28.14
N VAL A 220 -6.54 3.34 26.95
CA VAL A 220 -7.64 3.58 25.98
C VAL A 220 -9.04 3.27 26.57
N ASP A 221 -9.15 2.41 27.54
CA ASP A 221 -10.42 2.02 28.17
C ASP A 221 -10.71 2.75 29.49
N ALA A 222 -9.90 3.75 29.85
CA ALA A 222 -10.14 4.58 31.02
C ALA A 222 -11.38 5.49 30.83
N PRO A 223 -12.01 5.95 31.94
CA PRO A 223 -13.24 6.75 31.87
C PRO A 223 -13.14 8.01 31.00
N GLY A 224 -12.02 8.74 31.06
CA GLY A 224 -11.77 9.95 30.27
C GLY A 224 -11.77 9.67 28.75
N PRO A 225 -10.89 8.78 28.24
CA PRO A 225 -10.91 8.35 26.84
C PRO A 225 -12.27 7.81 26.37
N MET A 226 -12.96 7.03 27.21
CA MET A 226 -14.31 6.54 26.87
C MET A 226 -15.34 7.65 26.81
N ALA A 227 -15.22 8.70 27.63
CA ALA A 227 -16.09 9.87 27.55
C ALA A 227 -15.85 10.65 26.25
N MET A 228 -14.58 10.81 25.86
CA MET A 228 -14.23 11.50 24.59
C MET A 228 -14.73 10.73 23.36
N ARG A 229 -14.67 9.39 23.34
CA ARG A 229 -15.26 8.57 22.27
C ARG A 229 -16.76 8.81 22.14
N ARG A 230 -17.50 8.88 23.26
CA ARG A 230 -18.94 9.17 23.22
C ARG A 230 -19.19 10.55 22.65
N GLU A 231 -18.38 11.53 23.03
CA GLU A 231 -18.52 12.90 22.53
C GLU A 231 -18.24 13.00 21.03
N LEU A 232 -17.21 12.31 20.52
CA LEU A 232 -16.96 12.27 19.07
C LEU A 232 -18.13 11.65 18.30
N LYS A 233 -18.75 10.58 18.85
CA LYS A 233 -19.99 10.01 18.27
C LYS A 233 -21.16 10.97 18.32
N ASN A 234 -21.28 11.80 19.36
CA ASN A 234 -22.32 12.84 19.46
C ASN A 234 -22.13 13.91 18.39
N ILE A 235 -20.87 14.37 18.17
CA ILE A 235 -20.56 15.33 17.10
C ILE A 235 -20.95 14.77 15.74
N MET A 236 -20.51 13.53 15.44
CA MET A 236 -20.86 12.89 14.17
C MET A 236 -22.37 12.75 14.01
N SER A 237 -23.08 12.28 15.04
CA SER A 237 -24.54 12.15 14.99
C SER A 237 -25.25 13.49 14.76
N PHE A 238 -24.80 14.55 15.43
CA PHE A 238 -25.41 15.87 15.31
C PHE A 238 -25.42 16.40 13.87
N TRP A 239 -24.34 16.20 13.13
CA TRP A 239 -24.24 16.66 11.75
C TRP A 239 -24.87 15.66 10.75
N MET A 240 -24.72 14.34 10.96
CA MET A 240 -25.40 13.32 10.15
C MET A 240 -26.92 13.50 10.22
N ASP A 241 -27.49 13.77 11.42
CA ASP A 241 -28.91 14.00 11.63
C ASP A 241 -29.40 15.32 10.96
N LYS A 242 -28.47 16.18 10.52
CA LYS A 242 -28.78 17.39 9.72
C LYS A 242 -28.60 17.18 8.21
N GLY A 243 -28.27 15.96 7.80
CA GLY A 243 -28.24 15.57 6.39
C GLY A 243 -26.85 15.52 5.77
N VAL A 244 -25.77 15.67 6.54
CA VAL A 244 -24.40 15.45 6.06
C VAL A 244 -24.25 13.99 5.61
N ASP A 245 -23.53 13.75 4.52
CA ASP A 245 -23.36 12.41 3.93
C ASP A 245 -22.10 11.68 4.42
N GLY A 246 -21.32 12.29 5.33
CA GLY A 246 -20.14 11.68 5.90
C GLY A 246 -19.08 12.69 6.32
N PHE A 247 -17.90 12.17 6.66
CA PHE A 247 -16.80 13.01 7.17
C PHE A 247 -15.46 12.65 6.53
N ARG A 248 -14.67 13.68 6.25
CA ARG A 248 -13.22 13.54 6.16
C ARG A 248 -12.65 13.75 7.55
N VAL A 249 -11.93 12.77 8.06
CA VAL A 249 -11.42 12.76 9.43
C VAL A 249 -9.98 13.26 9.46
N ASP A 250 -9.82 14.45 10.02
CA ASP A 250 -8.54 15.11 10.19
C ASP A 250 -7.61 14.31 11.09
N MET A 251 -6.34 14.12 10.65
CA MET A 251 -5.28 13.45 11.41
C MET A 251 -5.74 12.13 12.07
N ALA A 252 -6.53 11.31 11.36
CA ALA A 252 -7.16 10.10 11.90
C ALA A 252 -6.18 9.12 12.57
N ALA A 253 -4.90 9.14 12.16
CA ALA A 253 -3.84 8.32 12.74
C ALA A 253 -3.34 8.79 14.12
N SER A 254 -3.78 9.96 14.62
CA SER A 254 -3.17 10.63 15.78
C SER A 254 -3.91 10.45 17.10
N LEU A 255 -5.07 9.75 17.10
CA LEU A 255 -5.96 9.71 18.26
C LEU A 255 -5.29 9.10 19.50
N VAL A 256 -4.85 7.85 19.45
CA VAL A 256 -4.19 7.17 20.57
C VAL A 256 -2.74 7.60 20.66
N LYS A 257 -2.29 7.94 21.87
CA LYS A 257 -0.92 8.39 22.11
C LYS A 257 0.00 7.20 22.39
N ASN A 258 1.31 7.37 22.14
CA ASN A 258 2.32 6.32 22.32
C ASN A 258 1.99 5.02 21.53
N ASP A 259 1.36 5.18 20.36
CA ASP A 259 0.90 4.11 19.47
C ASP A 259 1.74 4.13 18.18
N PHE A 260 2.93 3.52 18.24
CA PHE A 260 3.94 3.62 17.17
C PHE A 260 3.57 2.81 15.93
N ASP A 261 2.98 1.63 16.11
CA ASP A 261 2.54 0.74 15.03
C ASP A 261 1.07 0.99 14.60
N LYS A 262 0.43 1.96 15.21
CA LYS A 262 -0.99 2.34 15.01
C LYS A 262 -2.00 1.25 15.36
N SER A 263 -1.58 0.19 16.04
CA SER A 263 -2.47 -0.94 16.32
C SER A 263 -3.63 -0.58 17.25
N ALA A 264 -3.39 0.28 18.26
CA ALA A 264 -4.44 0.74 19.16
C ALA A 264 -5.39 1.72 18.46
N THR A 265 -4.87 2.63 17.64
CA THR A 265 -5.67 3.55 16.82
C THR A 265 -6.51 2.80 15.77
N ILE A 266 -5.93 1.81 15.08
CA ILE A 266 -6.66 0.94 14.16
C ILE A 266 -7.80 0.23 14.87
N LYS A 267 -7.51 -0.38 16.03
CA LYS A 267 -8.52 -1.07 16.83
C LYS A 267 -9.63 -0.12 17.28
N LEU A 268 -9.25 1.08 17.74
CA LEU A 268 -10.20 2.11 18.18
C LEU A 268 -11.15 2.50 17.05
N TRP A 269 -10.62 2.80 15.86
CA TRP A 269 -11.46 3.13 14.71
C TRP A 269 -12.37 1.96 14.35
N LYS A 270 -11.79 0.78 14.13
CA LYS A 270 -12.53 -0.40 13.67
C LYS A 270 -13.67 -0.83 14.60
N ASP A 271 -13.33 -1.01 15.89
CA ASP A 271 -14.26 -1.66 16.83
C ASP A 271 -15.26 -0.67 17.43
N ASP A 272 -14.93 0.62 17.49
CA ASP A 272 -15.73 1.61 18.21
C ASP A 272 -16.35 2.66 17.28
N PHE A 273 -15.67 3.13 16.23
CA PHE A 273 -16.19 4.20 15.37
C PHE A 273 -16.73 3.71 14.04
N THR A 274 -15.94 3.09 13.18
CA THR A 274 -16.38 2.73 11.82
C THR A 274 -17.53 1.74 11.84
N LYS A 275 -17.41 0.69 12.65
CA LYS A 275 -18.51 -0.28 12.83
C LYS A 275 -19.80 0.38 13.31
N TRP A 276 -19.72 1.24 14.35
CA TRP A 276 -20.87 1.97 14.87
C TRP A 276 -21.45 2.92 13.83
N PHE A 277 -20.59 3.59 13.05
CA PHE A 277 -21.01 4.53 12.04
C PHE A 277 -21.74 3.81 10.89
N ASP A 278 -21.18 2.73 10.38
CA ASP A 278 -21.78 1.91 9.31
C ASP A 278 -23.15 1.33 9.72
N GLU A 279 -23.26 0.87 10.99
CA GLU A 279 -24.51 0.34 11.52
C GLU A 279 -25.60 1.43 11.64
N LYS A 280 -25.23 2.64 12.04
CA LYS A 280 -26.16 3.75 12.27
C LYS A 280 -26.48 4.55 11.01
N TYR A 281 -25.49 4.73 10.14
CA TYR A 281 -25.56 5.56 8.94
C TYR A 281 -25.04 4.79 7.70
N PRO A 282 -25.77 3.77 7.24
CA PRO A 282 -25.30 2.87 6.17
C PRO A 282 -25.03 3.54 4.82
N GLU A 283 -25.60 4.74 4.59
CA GLU A 283 -25.35 5.57 3.40
C GLU A 283 -24.27 6.64 3.65
N GLY A 284 -23.74 6.73 4.87
CA GLY A 284 -22.66 7.66 5.23
C GLY A 284 -21.29 7.09 4.92
N ILE A 285 -20.28 7.96 4.79
CA ILE A 285 -18.88 7.56 4.55
C ILE A 285 -17.91 8.21 5.54
N LEU A 286 -16.79 7.52 5.77
CA LEU A 286 -15.64 8.04 6.50
C LEU A 286 -14.39 8.04 5.61
N ILE A 287 -13.83 9.21 5.39
CA ILE A 287 -12.61 9.45 4.61
C ILE A 287 -11.46 9.68 5.59
N ALA A 288 -10.42 8.88 5.53
CA ALA A 288 -9.27 9.09 6.42
C ALA A 288 -8.30 10.14 5.86
N GLU A 289 -7.79 10.99 6.71
CA GLU A 289 -6.48 11.60 6.52
C GLU A 289 -5.47 10.81 7.34
N TRP A 290 -4.90 9.79 6.73
CA TRP A 290 -3.91 8.92 7.36
C TRP A 290 -2.69 8.69 6.48
N PHE A 291 -2.87 8.85 5.16
CA PHE A 291 -1.87 8.64 4.11
C PHE A 291 -1.29 7.21 4.09
N ASN A 292 -2.01 6.27 4.67
CA ASN A 292 -1.67 4.86 4.67
C ASN A 292 -2.95 4.00 4.53
N PRO A 293 -3.50 3.90 3.30
CA PRO A 293 -4.74 3.15 3.04
C PRO A 293 -4.72 1.70 3.53
N ALA A 294 -3.55 1.04 3.56
CA ALA A 294 -3.43 -0.30 4.12
C ALA A 294 -3.75 -0.36 5.62
N GLN A 295 -3.53 0.73 6.36
CA GLN A 295 -3.88 0.83 7.78
C GLN A 295 -5.30 1.37 7.97
N SER A 296 -5.64 2.46 7.31
CA SER A 296 -6.93 3.13 7.49
C SER A 296 -8.09 2.36 6.85
N VAL A 297 -7.97 1.99 5.57
CA VAL A 297 -9.04 1.33 4.82
C VAL A 297 -9.05 -0.19 5.07
N ALA A 298 -7.91 -0.87 4.85
CA ALA A 298 -7.89 -2.33 4.93
C ALA A 298 -7.88 -2.86 6.37
N ALA A 299 -7.43 -2.08 7.36
CA ALA A 299 -7.34 -2.54 8.75
C ALA A 299 -8.30 -1.82 9.70
N ALA A 300 -8.55 -0.50 9.53
CA ALA A 300 -9.43 0.28 10.39
C ALA A 300 -10.83 0.50 9.80
N ASP A 301 -11.13 -0.07 8.62
CA ASP A 301 -12.43 -0.11 7.94
C ASP A 301 -12.98 1.28 7.52
N PHE A 302 -12.11 2.27 7.23
CA PHE A 302 -12.52 3.49 6.52
C PHE A 302 -12.95 3.17 5.09
N ASP A 303 -13.75 4.04 4.47
CA ASP A 303 -14.22 3.85 3.10
C ASP A 303 -13.15 4.19 2.08
N LEU A 304 -12.37 5.25 2.33
CA LEU A 304 -11.24 5.63 1.51
C LEU A 304 -10.19 6.43 2.32
N ASP A 305 -8.98 6.50 1.77
CA ASP A 305 -7.90 7.33 2.28
C ASP A 305 -7.12 7.94 1.12
N PHE A 306 -6.44 9.04 1.38
CA PHE A 306 -5.62 9.73 0.41
C PHE A 306 -4.24 9.09 0.26
N PHE A 307 -3.81 8.92 -0.98
CA PHE A 307 -2.44 8.63 -1.34
C PHE A 307 -1.81 9.92 -1.88
N CYS A 308 -1.71 10.89 -1.02
CA CYS A 308 -1.10 12.17 -1.31
C CYS A 308 -0.21 12.53 -0.14
N HIS A 309 0.62 13.54 -0.35
CA HIS A 309 1.47 14.09 0.68
C HIS A 309 2.46 13.09 1.27
N ASP A 310 3.36 13.59 1.78
CA ASP A 310 4.41 13.41 2.69
C ASP A 310 5.74 13.12 2.06
N GLY A 311 6.48 14.17 1.95
CA GLY A 311 7.91 14.08 1.82
C GLY A 311 8.31 13.36 0.53
N GLN A 312 9.28 12.57 0.58
CA GLN A 312 10.14 12.20 -0.51
C GLN A 312 9.69 11.00 -1.36
N TYR A 313 8.63 10.28 -0.99
CA TYR A 313 8.43 8.92 -1.50
C TYR A 313 7.05 8.61 -2.05
N ASN A 314 6.18 9.61 -2.09
CA ASN A 314 4.79 9.39 -2.38
C ASN A 314 4.38 10.02 -3.72
N TYR A 315 3.14 10.30 -3.88
CA TYR A 315 2.52 11.08 -4.94
C TYR A 315 3.30 12.37 -5.32
N SER A 316 3.97 13.02 -4.36
CA SER A 316 4.84 14.19 -4.59
C SER A 316 5.96 13.93 -5.62
N THR A 317 6.45 12.69 -5.76
CA THR A 317 7.46 12.34 -6.77
C THR A 317 6.95 12.43 -8.19
N LEU A 318 5.64 12.40 -8.38
CA LEU A 318 5.01 12.59 -9.69
C LEU A 318 4.89 14.07 -10.07
N PHE A 319 4.61 14.95 -9.09
CA PHE A 319 4.11 16.30 -9.36
C PHE A 319 4.99 17.43 -8.85
N PHE A 320 5.82 17.22 -7.81
CA PHE A 320 6.55 18.31 -7.17
C PHE A 320 8.06 18.10 -7.20
N TYR A 321 8.80 19.21 -7.42
CA TYR A 321 10.23 19.22 -7.25
C TYR A 321 10.57 19.03 -5.77
N GLY A 322 11.60 18.23 -5.53
CA GLY A 322 11.99 17.87 -4.18
C GLY A 322 13.45 17.42 -4.12
N ARG A 323 13.78 16.72 -3.07
CA ARG A 323 15.09 16.09 -2.90
C ARG A 323 14.88 14.60 -2.60
N ARG A 324 15.67 13.74 -3.25
CA ARG A 324 15.73 12.31 -2.91
C ARG A 324 16.84 12.08 -1.89
N GLY A 325 16.56 11.36 -0.82
CA GLY A 325 17.47 11.10 0.30
C GLY A 325 17.40 12.15 1.39
N PHE A 326 18.11 11.92 2.49
CA PHE A 326 18.14 12.77 3.67
C PHE A 326 19.51 13.43 3.85
N GLY A 327 19.53 14.62 4.49
CA GLY A 327 20.75 15.32 4.86
C GLY A 327 21.51 15.93 3.67
N PRO A 328 22.82 16.20 3.83
CA PRO A 328 23.63 16.91 2.84
C PRO A 328 23.80 16.17 1.51
N ASN A 329 23.58 14.88 1.48
CA ASN A 329 23.69 14.04 0.28
C ASN A 329 22.38 13.90 -0.50
N ALA A 330 21.32 14.61 -0.10
CA ALA A 330 20.04 14.57 -0.81
C ALA A 330 20.18 15.20 -2.21
N THR A 331 19.79 14.46 -3.25
CA THR A 331 19.85 14.91 -4.64
C THR A 331 18.56 15.58 -5.07
N PRO A 332 18.60 16.65 -5.92
CA PRO A 332 17.40 17.21 -6.52
C PRO A 332 16.61 16.12 -7.27
N ALA A 333 15.28 16.11 -7.13
CA ALA A 333 14.41 15.21 -7.82
C ALA A 333 13.49 15.98 -8.77
N VAL A 334 13.47 15.55 -10.04
CA VAL A 334 12.55 16.06 -11.05
C VAL A 334 11.28 15.22 -10.99
N PRO A 335 10.09 15.83 -10.93
CA PRO A 335 8.84 15.08 -10.92
C PRO A 335 8.59 14.40 -12.27
N TYR A 336 7.80 13.31 -12.26
CA TYR A 336 7.49 12.60 -13.51
C TYR A 336 6.71 13.48 -14.51
N PHE A 337 5.76 14.28 -14.03
CA PHE A 337 4.94 15.20 -14.85
C PHE A 337 5.66 16.52 -15.17
N ASP A 338 6.97 16.46 -15.36
CA ASP A 338 7.79 17.58 -15.86
C ASP A 338 8.15 17.38 -17.34
N LYS A 339 8.10 18.46 -18.11
CA LYS A 339 8.38 18.42 -19.56
C LYS A 339 9.81 18.05 -19.93
N SER A 340 10.77 18.09 -19.02
CA SER A 340 12.14 17.63 -19.27
C SER A 340 12.20 16.13 -19.60
N GLY A 341 11.23 15.34 -19.10
CA GLY A 341 11.23 13.89 -19.23
C GLY A 341 12.37 13.22 -18.44
N ALA A 342 12.77 13.83 -17.32
CA ALA A 342 13.83 13.36 -16.45
C ALA A 342 13.32 12.71 -15.14
N GLY A 343 12.02 12.64 -14.97
CA GLY A 343 11.40 12.04 -13.78
C GLY A 343 11.37 10.52 -13.80
N ASP A 344 11.04 9.92 -12.67
CA ASP A 344 10.98 8.47 -12.45
C ASP A 344 9.62 8.07 -11.87
N LEU A 345 9.15 6.87 -12.21
CA LEU A 345 7.88 6.30 -11.71
C LEU A 345 8.07 5.30 -10.57
N ARG A 346 9.27 4.76 -10.36
CA ARG A 346 9.49 3.58 -9.50
C ARG A 346 8.97 3.78 -8.10
N THR A 347 9.43 4.83 -7.43
CA THR A 347 9.08 5.07 -6.02
C THR A 347 7.57 5.21 -5.82
N TRP A 348 6.91 5.97 -6.72
CA TRP A 348 5.45 6.09 -6.68
C TRP A 348 4.77 4.76 -6.97
N TYR A 349 5.21 4.04 -8.00
CA TYR A 349 4.59 2.78 -8.44
C TYR A 349 4.62 1.73 -7.35
N ASP A 350 5.75 1.56 -6.68
CA ASP A 350 5.92 0.56 -5.63
C ASP A 350 4.99 0.83 -4.44
N LEU A 351 4.98 2.08 -3.97
CA LEU A 351 4.13 2.49 -2.86
C LEU A 351 2.65 2.44 -3.22
N TYR A 352 2.28 2.97 -4.39
CA TYR A 352 0.89 2.99 -4.84
C TYR A 352 0.35 1.56 -5.05
N SER A 353 1.12 0.70 -5.71
CA SER A 353 0.72 -0.69 -5.95
C SER A 353 0.50 -1.46 -4.64
N TYR A 354 1.35 -1.24 -3.65
CA TYR A 354 1.15 -1.81 -2.31
C TYR A 354 -0.17 -1.34 -1.68
N GLN A 355 -0.41 -0.03 -1.65
CA GLN A 355 -1.62 0.54 -1.06
C GLN A 355 -2.88 0.09 -1.81
N TYR A 356 -2.86 0.18 -3.15
CA TYR A 356 -3.96 -0.25 -4.00
C TYR A 356 -4.33 -1.73 -3.78
N ASN A 357 -3.34 -2.62 -3.77
CA ASN A 357 -3.58 -4.05 -3.56
C ASN A 357 -4.07 -4.36 -2.13
N ALA A 358 -3.60 -3.62 -1.13
CA ALA A 358 -4.03 -3.81 0.25
C ALA A 358 -5.51 -3.47 0.47
N VAL A 359 -6.03 -2.45 -0.23
CA VAL A 359 -7.42 -1.98 -0.03
C VAL A 359 -8.41 -2.57 -1.02
N LYS A 360 -7.95 -3.19 -2.10
CA LYS A 360 -8.81 -3.72 -3.16
C LYS A 360 -9.90 -4.64 -2.61
N GLY A 361 -11.16 -4.27 -2.86
CA GLY A 361 -12.34 -4.99 -2.34
C GLY A 361 -12.77 -4.60 -0.92
N ASN A 362 -12.07 -3.65 -0.26
CA ASN A 362 -12.46 -3.13 1.06
C ASN A 362 -12.75 -1.62 1.04
N GLY A 363 -12.32 -0.92 0.02
CA GLY A 363 -12.47 0.52 -0.13
C GLY A 363 -11.54 1.09 -1.18
N TYR A 364 -11.22 2.39 -1.10
CA TYR A 364 -10.51 3.08 -2.17
C TYR A 364 -9.24 3.80 -1.70
N VAL A 365 -8.28 3.89 -2.61
CA VAL A 365 -7.14 4.82 -2.55
C VAL A 365 -7.44 6.00 -3.45
N SER A 366 -7.37 7.22 -2.94
CA SER A 366 -7.62 8.44 -3.70
C SER A 366 -6.36 9.28 -3.86
N MET A 367 -6.17 9.81 -5.06
CA MET A 367 -5.12 10.78 -5.36
C MET A 367 -5.80 12.10 -5.76
N PRO A 368 -5.83 13.12 -4.87
CA PRO A 368 -6.43 14.41 -5.19
C PRO A 368 -5.55 15.22 -6.14
N SER A 369 -6.14 16.11 -6.95
CA SER A 369 -5.40 17.02 -7.81
C SER A 369 -4.53 18.00 -7.01
N GLY A 370 -5.02 18.42 -5.86
CA GLY A 370 -4.39 19.28 -4.87
C GLY A 370 -5.20 19.25 -3.59
N ASN A 371 -4.78 20.01 -2.57
CA ASN A 371 -5.59 20.31 -1.40
C ASN A 371 -5.13 21.62 -0.71
N HIS A 372 -5.70 21.92 0.43
CA HIS A 372 -5.42 23.11 1.21
C HIS A 372 -4.09 23.09 1.99
N ASP A 373 -3.35 21.97 1.99
CA ASP A 373 -2.10 21.77 2.75
C ASP A 373 -0.86 21.61 1.88
N PHE A 374 -1.00 21.34 0.58
CA PHE A 374 0.13 21.23 -0.34
C PHE A 374 -0.14 21.91 -1.70
N ASN A 375 0.91 22.01 -2.50
CA ASN A 375 0.90 22.77 -3.73
C ASN A 375 -0.20 22.33 -4.69
N ARG A 376 -0.78 23.28 -5.43
CA ARG A 376 -1.70 23.00 -6.52
C ARG A 376 -1.01 22.26 -7.67
N VAL A 377 -1.81 21.57 -8.49
CA VAL A 377 -1.31 20.93 -9.71
C VAL A 377 -0.69 21.94 -10.68
N CYS A 378 -1.25 23.17 -10.76
CA CYS A 378 -0.66 24.29 -11.49
C CYS A 378 0.40 25.00 -10.64
N THR A 379 1.64 24.54 -10.76
CA THR A 379 2.80 25.05 -10.02
C THR A 379 4.07 24.98 -10.88
N GLU A 380 5.21 25.32 -10.28
CA GLU A 380 6.53 25.27 -10.94
C GLU A 380 6.71 24.01 -11.81
N GLY A 381 7.15 24.19 -13.06
CA GLY A 381 7.37 23.11 -14.03
C GLY A 381 6.11 22.59 -14.74
N ARG A 382 4.92 23.06 -14.36
CA ARG A 382 3.65 22.65 -14.97
C ARG A 382 2.61 23.77 -14.90
N THR A 383 2.61 24.65 -15.88
CA THR A 383 1.80 25.89 -15.90
C THR A 383 0.97 26.10 -17.17
N THR A 384 1.18 25.25 -18.20
CA THR A 384 0.42 25.37 -19.45
C THR A 384 -0.83 24.46 -19.43
N PRO A 385 -1.89 24.85 -20.15
CA PRO A 385 -3.11 24.02 -20.26
C PRO A 385 -2.84 22.59 -20.71
N ASP A 386 -1.92 22.36 -21.65
CA ASP A 386 -1.60 21.02 -22.14
C ASP A 386 -0.89 20.18 -21.06
N GLU A 387 0.03 20.75 -20.28
CA GLU A 387 0.66 20.06 -19.14
C GLU A 387 -0.38 19.68 -18.08
N LEU A 388 -1.33 20.57 -17.81
CA LEU A 388 -2.42 20.32 -16.86
C LEU A 388 -3.41 19.27 -17.37
N LYS A 389 -3.73 19.24 -18.67
CA LYS A 389 -4.58 18.20 -19.27
C LYS A 389 -3.98 16.81 -19.12
N VAL A 390 -2.65 16.68 -19.25
CA VAL A 390 -1.95 15.39 -19.02
C VAL A 390 -2.08 14.97 -17.56
N ALA A 391 -1.88 15.90 -16.61
CA ALA A 391 -2.03 15.63 -15.19
C ALA A 391 -3.48 15.27 -14.81
N MET A 392 -4.46 16.03 -15.29
CA MET A 392 -5.88 15.76 -15.03
C MET A 392 -6.34 14.44 -15.65
N THR A 393 -5.78 14.03 -16.80
CA THR A 393 -6.04 12.69 -17.34
C THR A 393 -5.60 11.61 -16.35
N PHE A 394 -4.43 11.75 -15.73
CA PHE A 394 -3.99 10.83 -14.70
C PHE A 394 -4.96 10.79 -13.50
N PHE A 395 -5.22 11.90 -12.84
CA PHE A 395 -6.09 11.96 -11.65
C PHE A 395 -7.49 11.40 -11.91
N LEU A 396 -8.08 11.70 -13.06
CA LEU A 396 -9.47 11.35 -13.36
C LEU A 396 -9.64 9.96 -14.00
N THR A 397 -8.57 9.27 -14.33
CA THR A 397 -8.63 7.92 -14.91
C THR A 397 -7.95 6.84 -14.05
N MET A 398 -7.28 7.22 -12.95
CA MET A 398 -6.79 6.26 -11.96
C MET A 398 -7.96 5.57 -11.23
N PRO A 399 -7.76 4.35 -10.66
CA PRO A 399 -8.79 3.69 -9.85
C PRO A 399 -9.06 4.47 -8.56
N GLY A 400 -10.14 4.13 -7.88
CA GLY A 400 -10.61 4.83 -6.70
C GLY A 400 -11.45 6.06 -7.02
N VAL A 401 -11.72 6.87 -6.03
CA VAL A 401 -12.62 8.03 -6.10
C VAL A 401 -11.79 9.30 -6.32
N PRO A 402 -12.00 10.05 -7.43
CA PRO A 402 -11.23 11.25 -7.71
C PRO A 402 -11.68 12.43 -6.84
N PHE A 403 -10.70 13.26 -6.45
CA PHE A 403 -10.90 14.51 -5.74
C PHE A 403 -10.29 15.65 -6.55
N ILE A 404 -11.09 16.65 -6.88
CA ILE A 404 -10.65 17.90 -7.52
C ILE A 404 -10.64 18.99 -6.45
N TYR A 405 -9.51 19.63 -6.25
CA TYR A 405 -9.42 20.81 -5.40
C TYR A 405 -9.92 22.03 -6.17
N TYR A 406 -10.77 22.85 -5.57
CA TYR A 406 -11.41 23.98 -6.26
C TYR A 406 -10.40 24.83 -7.03
N GLY A 407 -10.72 25.14 -8.26
CA GLY A 407 -9.89 25.93 -9.18
C GLY A 407 -8.84 25.12 -9.96
N ASP A 408 -8.52 23.88 -9.56
CA ASP A 408 -7.58 23.05 -10.34
C ASP A 408 -8.15 22.69 -11.71
N GLU A 409 -9.47 22.66 -11.86
CA GLU A 409 -10.18 22.42 -13.12
C GLU A 409 -10.04 23.57 -14.13
N ILE A 410 -9.68 24.78 -13.66
CA ILE A 410 -9.36 25.93 -14.53
C ILE A 410 -7.86 26.25 -14.53
N GLY A 411 -7.03 25.44 -13.86
CA GLY A 411 -5.60 25.67 -13.75
C GLY A 411 -5.25 26.86 -12.83
N LEU A 412 -6.01 27.06 -11.74
CA LEU A 412 -5.69 28.07 -10.74
C LEU A 412 -4.28 27.86 -10.19
N LYS A 413 -3.46 28.90 -10.31
CA LYS A 413 -2.02 28.79 -10.09
C LYS A 413 -1.65 28.96 -8.64
N GLN A 414 -0.69 28.15 -8.15
CA GLN A 414 -0.06 28.35 -6.86
C GLN A 414 0.54 29.75 -6.74
N ASN A 415 0.23 30.49 -5.65
CA ASN A 415 0.84 31.77 -5.35
C ASN A 415 1.81 31.65 -4.13
N PRO A 416 3.09 31.36 -4.34
CA PRO A 416 4.04 31.20 -3.24
C PRO A 416 4.33 32.48 -2.46
N ALA A 417 3.93 33.66 -3.00
CA ALA A 417 4.06 34.96 -2.34
C ALA A 417 2.85 35.33 -1.48
N ALA A 418 1.81 34.48 -1.42
CA ALA A 418 0.64 34.75 -0.59
C ALA A 418 1.02 34.88 0.90
N PRO A 419 0.57 35.95 1.59
CA PRO A 419 0.89 36.14 3.00
C PRO A 419 0.23 35.04 3.86
N SER A 420 0.90 34.63 4.94
CA SER A 420 0.31 33.76 5.92
C SER A 420 -0.93 34.39 6.55
N THR A 421 -2.08 33.77 6.43
CA THR A 421 -3.34 34.22 6.98
C THR A 421 -3.94 33.06 7.80
N ASP A 422 -4.56 33.34 8.94
CA ASP A 422 -5.17 32.34 9.82
C ASP A 422 -4.24 31.13 10.10
N GLY A 423 -2.97 31.37 10.42
CA GLY A 423 -2.00 30.32 10.73
C GLY A 423 -1.59 29.43 9.54
N SER A 424 -1.97 29.80 8.30
CA SER A 424 -1.68 28.99 7.11
C SER A 424 -0.19 28.78 6.83
N GLY A 425 0.71 29.67 7.32
CA GLY A 425 2.15 29.59 7.04
C GLY A 425 2.42 29.51 5.54
N GLY A 426 3.28 28.62 5.10
CA GLY A 426 3.59 28.41 3.68
C GLY A 426 2.44 27.83 2.84
N ARG A 427 1.32 27.44 3.45
CA ARG A 427 0.14 26.88 2.77
C ARG A 427 -0.79 27.93 2.16
N ALA A 428 -0.62 29.22 2.50
CA ALA A 428 -1.49 30.30 1.98
C ALA A 428 -1.57 30.31 0.45
N GLY A 429 -0.47 29.97 -0.23
CA GLY A 429 -0.38 29.97 -1.68
C GLY A 429 -1.29 29.00 -2.42
N CYS A 430 -1.74 27.92 -1.79
CA CYS A 430 -2.73 27.01 -2.36
C CYS A 430 -4.17 27.38 -1.99
N ARG A 431 -4.39 28.31 -1.04
CA ARG A 431 -5.70 28.74 -0.52
C ARG A 431 -6.19 30.05 -1.13
N ILE A 432 -5.65 30.45 -2.29
CA ILE A 432 -6.02 31.69 -2.97
C ILE A 432 -7.46 31.65 -3.49
N PRO A 433 -8.12 32.83 -3.63
CA PRO A 433 -9.52 32.87 -4.07
C PRO A 433 -9.76 32.29 -5.46
N MET A 434 -10.94 31.70 -5.64
CA MET A 434 -11.43 31.24 -6.93
C MET A 434 -11.57 32.41 -7.92
N LEU A 435 -11.33 32.14 -9.21
CA LEU A 435 -11.39 33.12 -10.29
C LEU A 435 -12.58 32.81 -11.20
N TRP A 436 -13.67 33.53 -11.01
CA TRP A 436 -14.91 33.33 -11.77
C TRP A 436 -14.93 34.09 -13.10
N ASP A 437 -14.51 35.36 -13.06
CA ASP A 437 -14.60 36.29 -14.21
C ASP A 437 -13.44 37.28 -14.27
N GLY A 438 -13.51 38.22 -15.26
CA GLY A 438 -12.50 39.24 -15.47
C GLY A 438 -12.60 40.48 -14.59
N THR A 439 -13.47 40.51 -13.58
CA THR A 439 -13.63 41.70 -12.67
C THR A 439 -12.44 41.82 -11.72
N ALA A 440 -12.38 42.91 -10.95
CA ALA A 440 -11.25 43.26 -10.11
C ALA A 440 -10.85 42.16 -9.12
N ASN A 441 -11.81 41.49 -8.48
CA ASN A 441 -11.59 40.40 -7.57
C ASN A 441 -11.87 39.03 -8.21
N GLY A 442 -11.80 38.95 -9.53
CA GLY A 442 -12.08 37.72 -10.27
C GLY A 442 -13.49 37.17 -10.04
N GLY A 443 -14.48 38.02 -9.72
CA GLY A 443 -15.84 37.62 -9.38
C GLY A 443 -15.97 36.88 -8.02
N PHE A 444 -14.88 36.75 -7.27
CA PHE A 444 -14.90 36.12 -5.94
C PHE A 444 -15.66 36.94 -4.93
N SER A 445 -15.43 38.24 -4.89
CA SER A 445 -15.97 39.18 -3.89
C SER A 445 -16.21 40.58 -4.45
N THR A 446 -17.18 41.29 -3.90
CA THR A 446 -17.41 42.73 -4.13
C THR A 446 -16.67 43.61 -3.11
N ALA A 447 -15.95 43.02 -2.16
CA ALA A 447 -15.14 43.77 -1.17
C ALA A 447 -14.04 44.59 -1.84
N PRO A 448 -13.52 45.63 -1.18
CA PRO A 448 -12.25 46.26 -1.57
C PRO A 448 -11.10 45.24 -1.64
N VAL A 449 -10.19 45.39 -2.60
CA VAL A 449 -9.09 44.44 -2.84
C VAL A 449 -8.23 44.20 -1.58
N ASP A 450 -8.04 45.21 -0.75
CA ASP A 450 -7.26 45.15 0.50
C ASP A 450 -7.98 44.41 1.65
N ARG A 451 -9.23 44.01 1.47
CA ARG A 451 -10.02 43.24 2.44
C ARG A 451 -10.18 41.78 2.05
N ILE A 452 -9.73 41.41 0.88
CA ILE A 452 -9.83 39.98 0.43
C ILE A 452 -8.98 39.11 1.36
N TYR A 453 -9.56 38.00 1.79
CA TYR A 453 -8.96 37.03 2.72
C TYR A 453 -7.49 36.65 2.40
N ILE A 454 -7.21 36.29 1.15
CA ILE A 454 -5.86 36.05 0.61
C ILE A 454 -5.80 36.76 -0.74
N PRO A 455 -4.70 37.49 -1.07
CA PRO A 455 -4.53 38.10 -2.38
C PRO A 455 -4.66 37.09 -3.51
N GLN A 456 -5.34 37.44 -4.57
CA GLN A 456 -5.51 36.65 -5.77
C GLN A 456 -4.19 36.51 -6.56
N ASP A 457 -4.20 35.62 -7.57
CA ASP A 457 -3.15 35.53 -8.57
C ASP A 457 -2.96 36.90 -9.26
N PRO A 458 -1.77 37.51 -9.17
CA PRO A 458 -1.52 38.80 -9.74
C PRO A 458 -1.36 38.79 -11.29
N ASP A 459 -1.33 37.61 -11.92
CA ASP A 459 -1.18 37.47 -13.36
C ASP A 459 -2.37 38.10 -14.10
N PRO A 460 -2.17 39.13 -14.96
CA PRO A 460 -3.27 39.76 -15.70
C PRO A 460 -3.92 38.81 -16.72
N ASP A 461 -3.19 37.81 -17.17
CA ASP A 461 -3.66 36.81 -18.12
C ASP A 461 -4.20 35.54 -17.43
N ARG A 462 -4.38 35.59 -16.10
CA ARG A 462 -4.91 34.49 -15.29
C ARG A 462 -6.17 33.87 -15.90
N MET A 463 -6.28 32.58 -15.78
CA MET A 463 -7.44 31.83 -16.24
C MET A 463 -8.62 32.07 -15.30
N THR A 464 -9.82 32.20 -15.87
CA THR A 464 -11.07 32.35 -15.13
C THR A 464 -12.11 31.37 -15.66
N VAL A 465 -13.12 31.05 -14.84
CA VAL A 465 -14.24 30.21 -15.28
C VAL A 465 -14.87 30.77 -16.56
N GLU A 466 -15.13 32.08 -16.62
CA GLU A 466 -15.73 32.75 -17.78
C GLU A 466 -14.91 32.57 -19.09
N LYS A 467 -13.58 32.71 -19.01
CA LYS A 467 -12.69 32.48 -20.18
C LYS A 467 -12.75 31.02 -20.62
N GLU A 468 -12.66 30.10 -19.67
CA GLU A 468 -12.61 28.66 -19.90
C GLU A 468 -13.95 28.09 -20.42
N GLU A 469 -15.10 28.58 -19.91
CA GLU A 469 -16.45 28.18 -20.34
C GLU A 469 -16.64 28.32 -21.85
N ASN A 470 -16.16 29.43 -22.41
CA ASN A 470 -16.36 29.80 -23.80
C ASN A 470 -15.33 29.18 -24.75
N ASP A 471 -14.29 28.54 -24.27
CA ASP A 471 -13.28 27.83 -25.07
C ASP A 471 -13.48 26.31 -25.04
N PRO A 472 -13.99 25.67 -26.10
CA PRO A 472 -14.18 24.21 -26.11
C PRO A 472 -12.88 23.41 -25.96
N THR A 473 -11.73 24.06 -26.14
CA THR A 473 -10.41 23.43 -25.96
C THR A 473 -9.79 23.70 -24.61
N SER A 474 -10.48 24.42 -23.72
CA SER A 474 -10.01 24.77 -22.39
C SER A 474 -9.73 23.56 -21.49
N LEU A 475 -9.06 23.81 -20.37
CA LEU A 475 -8.85 22.79 -19.33
C LEU A 475 -10.18 22.38 -18.68
N LEU A 476 -11.06 23.35 -18.37
CA LEU A 476 -12.38 23.10 -17.77
C LEU A 476 -13.22 22.16 -18.65
N ASN A 477 -13.32 22.46 -19.95
CA ASN A 477 -14.10 21.65 -20.86
C ASN A 477 -13.45 20.27 -21.12
N TYR A 478 -12.14 20.19 -21.01
CA TYR A 478 -11.41 18.92 -21.04
C TYR A 478 -11.71 18.06 -19.79
N VAL A 479 -11.70 18.66 -18.59
CA VAL A 479 -12.08 17.98 -17.33
C VAL A 479 -13.51 17.47 -17.39
N ARG A 480 -14.46 18.28 -17.85
CA ARG A 480 -15.85 17.87 -18.10
C ARG A 480 -15.95 16.67 -19.02
N THR A 481 -15.16 16.68 -20.10
CA THR A 481 -15.10 15.55 -21.04
C THR A 481 -14.59 14.28 -20.37
N LEU A 482 -13.53 14.37 -19.56
CA LEU A 482 -12.99 13.22 -18.83
C LEU A 482 -13.98 12.65 -17.81
N LEU A 483 -14.67 13.51 -17.06
CA LEU A 483 -15.66 13.08 -16.07
C LEU A 483 -16.90 12.44 -16.72
N LYS A 484 -17.36 13.01 -17.82
CA LYS A 484 -18.41 12.39 -18.64
C LYS A 484 -17.96 11.01 -19.13
N LEU A 485 -16.75 10.92 -19.67
CA LEU A 485 -16.19 9.66 -20.16
C LEU A 485 -16.03 8.62 -19.05
N ARG A 486 -15.56 9.03 -17.84
CA ARG A 486 -15.46 8.17 -16.67
C ARG A 486 -16.80 7.55 -16.29
N LYS A 487 -17.89 8.31 -16.41
CA LYS A 487 -19.25 7.82 -16.16
C LYS A 487 -19.74 6.85 -17.24
N GLU A 488 -19.44 7.11 -18.51
CA GLU A 488 -19.88 6.32 -19.67
C GLU A 488 -19.05 5.05 -19.88
N VAL A 489 -17.75 5.08 -19.57
CA VAL A 489 -16.78 3.99 -19.74
C VAL A 489 -16.48 3.37 -18.39
N LYS A 490 -17.16 2.29 -18.06
CA LYS A 490 -17.07 1.66 -16.73
C LYS A 490 -15.66 1.19 -16.38
N ALA A 491 -14.84 0.85 -17.38
CA ALA A 491 -13.43 0.54 -17.17
C ALA A 491 -12.61 1.73 -16.63
N LEU A 492 -13.11 2.96 -16.67
CA LEU A 492 -12.47 4.14 -16.06
C LEU A 492 -13.01 4.44 -14.63
N GLY A 493 -14.04 3.72 -14.18
CA GLY A 493 -14.68 3.89 -12.87
C GLY A 493 -13.80 3.46 -11.69
N ALA A 494 -14.30 3.68 -10.47
CA ALA A 494 -13.55 3.41 -9.23
C ALA A 494 -13.19 1.93 -9.07
N ASP A 495 -14.13 1.04 -9.37
CA ASP A 495 -14.01 -0.42 -9.17
C ASP A 495 -13.21 -1.14 -10.25
N ALA A 496 -12.86 -0.45 -11.34
CA ALA A 496 -12.12 -1.06 -12.42
C ALA A 496 -10.67 -1.37 -12.01
N ASP A 497 -10.19 -2.52 -12.43
CA ASP A 497 -8.81 -2.96 -12.23
C ASP A 497 -7.82 -1.99 -12.88
N TRP A 498 -6.65 -1.91 -12.29
CA TRP A 498 -5.54 -1.10 -12.78
C TRP A 498 -4.26 -1.93 -12.87
N ARG A 499 -3.48 -1.69 -13.92
CA ARG A 499 -2.18 -2.31 -14.11
C ARG A 499 -1.28 -1.39 -14.94
N LEU A 500 -0.06 -1.11 -14.48
CA LEU A 500 0.96 -0.46 -15.31
C LEU A 500 1.37 -1.42 -16.43
N VAL A 501 1.44 -0.93 -17.68
CA VAL A 501 1.77 -1.71 -18.89
C VAL A 501 3.13 -1.33 -19.44
N SER A 502 3.51 -0.03 -19.37
CA SER A 502 4.84 0.43 -19.76
C SER A 502 5.91 -0.01 -18.75
N SER A 503 7.14 -0.14 -19.25
CA SER A 503 8.30 -0.47 -18.40
C SER A 503 8.67 0.70 -17.50
N LEU A 504 9.10 0.39 -16.28
CA LEU A 504 9.69 1.36 -15.35
C LEU A 504 11.07 1.85 -15.82
N ASP A 505 11.78 1.07 -16.65
CA ASP A 505 13.09 1.46 -17.23
C ASP A 505 12.95 2.47 -18.38
N GLN A 506 11.77 2.52 -19.01
CA GLN A 506 11.39 3.49 -20.01
C GLN A 506 10.06 4.12 -19.61
N PRO A 507 10.06 5.03 -18.62
CA PRO A 507 8.82 5.49 -18.00
C PRO A 507 8.00 6.42 -18.90
N TYR A 508 8.54 6.88 -20.03
CA TYR A 508 7.86 7.74 -21.01
C TYR A 508 7.57 7.02 -22.33
N PRO A 509 6.30 6.94 -22.78
CA PRO A 509 5.08 7.35 -22.06
C PRO A 509 4.72 6.37 -20.95
N MET A 510 4.05 6.86 -19.88
CA MET A 510 3.34 5.99 -18.96
C MET A 510 2.13 5.40 -19.67
N VAL A 511 2.01 4.09 -19.66
CA VAL A 511 0.83 3.38 -20.15
C VAL A 511 0.30 2.48 -19.05
N TYR A 512 -0.97 2.65 -18.70
CA TYR A 512 -1.64 1.74 -17.79
C TYR A 512 -2.96 1.26 -18.35
N GLU A 513 -3.30 0.04 -17.97
CA GLU A 513 -4.57 -0.58 -18.28
C GLU A 513 -5.60 -0.27 -17.20
N ARG A 514 -6.83 0.02 -17.63
CA ARG A 514 -8.03 0.01 -16.83
C ARG A 514 -8.98 -1.04 -17.38
N LYS A 515 -9.58 -1.88 -16.51
CA LYS A 515 -10.41 -2.99 -16.94
C LYS A 515 -11.55 -3.25 -15.96
N LEU A 516 -12.77 -3.42 -16.48
CA LEU A 516 -13.92 -3.90 -15.74
C LEU A 516 -14.71 -4.90 -16.60
N GLY A 517 -14.73 -6.15 -16.19
CA GLY A 517 -15.33 -7.22 -16.99
C GLY A 517 -14.68 -7.32 -18.38
N GLN A 518 -15.47 -7.13 -19.42
CA GLN A 518 -14.98 -7.16 -20.81
C GLN A 518 -14.54 -5.79 -21.34
N GLU A 519 -14.85 -4.71 -20.63
CA GLU A 519 -14.46 -3.37 -21.05
C GLU A 519 -13.03 -3.07 -20.64
N ARG A 520 -12.22 -2.54 -21.57
CA ARG A 520 -10.80 -2.29 -21.34
C ARG A 520 -10.32 -1.05 -22.05
N CYS A 521 -9.48 -0.28 -21.35
CA CYS A 521 -8.82 0.91 -21.88
C CYS A 521 -7.34 0.91 -21.56
N TYR A 522 -6.51 1.43 -22.48
CA TYR A 522 -5.18 1.96 -22.16
C TYR A 522 -5.27 3.47 -21.98
N VAL A 523 -4.68 3.97 -20.91
CA VAL A 523 -4.42 5.40 -20.71
C VAL A 523 -2.93 5.63 -20.98
N VAL A 524 -2.63 6.53 -21.89
CA VAL A 524 -1.27 6.81 -22.37
C VAL A 524 -0.94 8.26 -22.04
N LEU A 525 0.11 8.47 -21.24
CA LEU A 525 0.50 9.79 -20.75
C LEU A 525 1.95 10.10 -21.15
N ASN A 526 2.14 11.18 -21.87
CA ASN A 526 3.46 11.73 -22.21
C ASN A 526 3.59 13.16 -21.68
N PRO A 527 4.01 13.37 -20.44
CA PRO A 527 4.28 14.72 -19.96
C PRO A 527 5.55 15.33 -20.54
N SER A 528 6.45 14.53 -21.16
CA SER A 528 7.71 15.04 -21.69
C SER A 528 7.54 15.95 -22.91
N GLY A 529 8.45 16.90 -23.06
CA GLY A 529 8.51 17.80 -24.22
C GLY A 529 9.01 17.13 -25.51
N LYS A 530 9.01 15.79 -25.59
CA LYS A 530 9.47 15.01 -26.74
C LYS A 530 8.37 14.08 -27.22
N GLN A 531 8.35 13.79 -28.55
CA GLN A 531 7.57 12.67 -29.05
C GLN A 531 8.18 11.36 -28.51
N VAL A 532 7.34 10.48 -28.00
CA VAL A 532 7.77 9.21 -27.42
C VAL A 532 7.04 8.04 -28.07
N SER A 533 7.66 6.88 -28.04
CA SER A 533 7.05 5.62 -28.51
C SER A 533 7.36 4.51 -27.52
N VAL A 534 6.40 3.63 -27.32
CA VAL A 534 6.54 2.43 -26.51
C VAL A 534 6.07 1.23 -27.29
N THR A 535 6.76 0.10 -27.14
CA THR A 535 6.32 -1.19 -27.67
C THR A 535 5.73 -2.00 -26.51
N LEU A 536 4.47 -2.38 -26.67
CA LEU A 536 3.70 -3.16 -25.71
C LEU A 536 3.49 -4.58 -26.24
N PRO A 537 3.10 -5.54 -25.41
CA PRO A 537 2.65 -6.85 -25.88
C PRO A 537 1.56 -6.71 -26.96
N ALA A 538 1.58 -7.62 -27.95
CA ALA A 538 0.60 -7.60 -29.04
C ALA A 538 -0.82 -7.82 -28.50
N GLU A 539 -1.76 -7.03 -29.01
CA GLU A 539 -3.18 -7.09 -28.66
C GLU A 539 -4.00 -7.72 -29.78
N PRO A 540 -5.09 -8.41 -29.45
CA PRO A 540 -5.91 -9.11 -30.47
C PRO A 540 -6.67 -8.15 -31.40
N SER A 541 -6.88 -6.89 -30.98
CA SER A 541 -7.58 -5.88 -31.76
C SER A 541 -6.96 -4.50 -31.62
N GLN A 542 -7.18 -3.64 -32.63
CA GLN A 542 -6.80 -2.23 -32.51
C GLN A 542 -7.81 -1.47 -31.63
N PRO A 543 -7.35 -0.61 -30.73
CA PRO A 543 -8.23 0.23 -29.95
C PRO A 543 -8.71 1.44 -30.74
N ARG A 544 -9.85 1.99 -30.30
CA ARG A 544 -10.31 3.31 -30.72
C ARG A 544 -9.84 4.37 -29.73
N ILE A 545 -9.28 5.46 -30.21
CA ILE A 545 -8.97 6.62 -29.38
C ILE A 545 -10.27 7.35 -29.06
N ILE A 546 -10.58 7.52 -27.77
CA ILE A 546 -11.86 8.07 -27.32
C ILE A 546 -11.72 9.44 -26.62
N ALA A 547 -10.53 9.81 -26.16
CA ALA A 547 -10.24 11.13 -25.60
C ALA A 547 -8.73 11.42 -25.60
N GLY A 548 -8.36 12.68 -25.36
CA GLY A 548 -6.99 13.15 -25.17
C GLY A 548 -6.76 14.54 -25.75
N ASN A 549 -5.61 15.15 -25.39
CA ASN A 549 -5.13 16.43 -25.92
C ASN A 549 -3.98 16.28 -26.95
N TYR A 550 -3.86 15.11 -27.54
CA TYR A 550 -2.78 14.76 -28.47
C TYR A 550 -2.89 15.48 -29.82
N ARG A 551 -1.77 15.96 -30.39
CA ARG A 551 -1.64 16.36 -31.81
C ARG A 551 -1.47 15.14 -32.70
N LYS A 552 -0.75 14.12 -32.21
CA LYS A 552 -0.55 12.84 -32.88
C LYS A 552 -0.54 11.72 -31.84
N CYS A 553 -1.45 10.76 -32.00
CA CYS A 553 -1.42 9.48 -31.33
C CYS A 553 -1.61 8.39 -32.38
N THR A 554 -0.67 7.44 -32.46
CA THR A 554 -0.76 6.31 -33.38
C THR A 554 -0.61 5.01 -32.61
N TYR A 555 -1.43 4.03 -32.98
CA TYR A 555 -1.34 2.65 -32.55
C TYR A 555 -1.07 1.77 -33.74
N LYS A 556 0.02 1.02 -33.74
CA LYS A 556 0.44 0.19 -34.85
C LYS A 556 0.77 -1.22 -34.38
N GLN A 557 0.03 -2.21 -34.85
CA GLN A 557 0.33 -3.62 -34.60
C GLN A 557 1.54 -4.07 -35.40
N THR A 558 2.47 -4.74 -34.76
CA THR A 558 3.68 -5.29 -35.39
C THR A 558 3.94 -6.72 -34.94
N LYS A 559 4.78 -7.45 -35.65
CA LYS A 559 5.18 -8.82 -35.28
C LYS A 559 5.95 -8.89 -33.94
N LYS A 560 6.52 -7.77 -33.49
CA LYS A 560 7.30 -7.68 -32.24
C LYS A 560 6.49 -7.13 -31.06
N GLY A 561 5.22 -6.84 -31.27
CA GLY A 561 4.33 -6.16 -30.31
C GLY A 561 3.69 -4.92 -30.91
N ASP A 562 2.86 -4.25 -30.16
CA ASP A 562 2.10 -3.10 -30.59
C ASP A 562 2.80 -1.80 -30.19
N VAL A 563 2.96 -0.91 -31.16
CA VAL A 563 3.69 0.35 -30.97
C VAL A 563 2.71 1.51 -30.82
N ILE A 564 2.77 2.19 -29.68
CA ILE A 564 2.06 3.46 -29.45
C ILE A 564 3.08 4.59 -29.58
N THR A 565 2.74 5.60 -30.41
CA THR A 565 3.52 6.85 -30.49
C THR A 565 2.64 8.01 -30.10
N LEU A 566 3.12 8.86 -29.19
CA LEU A 566 2.39 10.00 -28.66
C LEU A 566 3.21 11.29 -28.80
N SER A 567 2.54 12.38 -29.18
CA SER A 567 3.15 13.71 -29.31
C SER A 567 3.67 14.26 -27.98
N PRO A 568 4.53 15.30 -27.99
CA PRO A 568 4.97 15.97 -26.75
C PRO A 568 3.80 16.48 -25.92
N VAL A 569 3.94 16.48 -24.61
CA VAL A 569 3.00 17.02 -23.60
C VAL A 569 1.56 16.67 -23.94
N SER A 570 1.26 15.37 -23.97
CA SER A 570 -0.07 14.92 -24.41
C SER A 570 -0.50 13.62 -23.71
N ALA A 571 -1.81 13.38 -23.71
CA ALA A 571 -2.46 12.20 -23.22
C ALA A 571 -3.41 11.62 -24.27
N ALA A 572 -3.67 10.32 -24.22
CA ALA A 572 -4.70 9.66 -25.01
C ALA A 572 -5.32 8.50 -24.22
N ILE A 573 -6.62 8.28 -24.40
CA ILE A 573 -7.34 7.13 -23.87
C ILE A 573 -7.77 6.25 -25.05
N LEU A 574 -7.31 5.01 -25.04
CA LEU A 574 -7.53 4.02 -26.07
C LEU A 574 -8.48 2.94 -25.53
N ARG A 575 -9.68 2.82 -26.12
CA ARG A 575 -10.67 1.82 -25.74
C ARG A 575 -10.61 0.64 -26.72
N PHE A 576 -10.46 -0.56 -26.19
CA PHE A 576 -10.54 -1.80 -26.96
C PHE A 576 -11.99 -2.18 -27.16
N GLU A 577 -12.33 -2.66 -28.37
CA GLU A 577 -13.66 -3.19 -28.63
C GLU A 577 -13.89 -4.46 -27.80
N THR A 578 -15.12 -4.63 -27.32
CA THR A 578 -15.53 -5.82 -26.57
C THR A 578 -15.46 -7.03 -27.50
N ILE A 579 -14.60 -7.99 -27.18
CA ILE A 579 -14.58 -9.26 -27.92
C ILE A 579 -15.83 -10.06 -27.52
N PRO A 580 -16.64 -10.56 -28.48
CA PRO A 580 -17.81 -11.35 -28.17
C PRO A 580 -17.48 -12.53 -27.26
N ALA A 581 -18.37 -12.84 -26.32
CA ALA A 581 -18.22 -13.98 -25.39
C ALA A 581 -18.01 -15.29 -26.16
N GLY A 582 -16.79 -15.79 -26.17
CA GLY A 582 -16.37 -16.99 -26.94
C GLY A 582 -14.88 -16.99 -27.28
N ALA A 583 -14.25 -15.81 -27.39
CA ALA A 583 -12.81 -15.68 -27.51
C ALA A 583 -12.28 -15.07 -26.21
N GLN A 584 -11.82 -15.87 -25.27
CA GLN A 584 -11.11 -15.36 -24.11
C GLN A 584 -9.74 -14.83 -24.55
N PRO A 585 -9.44 -13.53 -24.38
CA PRO A 585 -8.05 -13.09 -24.40
C PRO A 585 -7.42 -13.66 -23.12
N GLN A 586 -6.47 -14.53 -23.29
CA GLN A 586 -5.58 -14.90 -22.20
C GLN A 586 -4.92 -13.62 -21.68
N GLN A 587 -5.13 -13.32 -20.40
CA GLN A 587 -4.25 -12.39 -19.69
C GLN A 587 -2.82 -12.91 -19.85
N PRO A 588 -1.80 -12.06 -19.96
CA PRO A 588 -0.47 -12.46 -19.60
C PRO A 588 -0.43 -12.54 -18.05
N GLN A 589 -1.00 -13.56 -17.50
CA GLN A 589 -0.43 -14.16 -16.32
C GLN A 589 0.98 -14.56 -16.76
N ILE A 590 1.97 -14.44 -15.87
CA ILE A 590 3.15 -15.30 -15.97
C ILE A 590 2.58 -16.71 -15.66
N VAL A 591 1.90 -17.27 -16.64
CA VAL A 591 1.43 -18.64 -16.58
C VAL A 591 2.67 -19.44 -16.91
N SER A 592 3.02 -20.39 -16.09
CA SER A 592 3.99 -21.40 -16.45
C SER A 592 3.59 -22.00 -17.80
N LYS A 593 4.55 -22.21 -18.68
CA LYS A 593 4.35 -22.94 -19.95
C LYS A 593 4.05 -24.40 -19.69
N ALA A 594 4.53 -24.92 -18.54
CA ALA A 594 4.29 -26.31 -18.14
C ALA A 594 2.86 -26.54 -17.70
N ASP A 595 2.34 -27.72 -18.00
CA ASP A 595 1.06 -28.19 -17.51
C ASP A 595 1.09 -28.28 -15.98
N ARG A 596 0.06 -27.74 -15.34
CA ARG A 596 -0.05 -27.74 -13.89
C ARG A 596 -1.22 -28.63 -13.44
N SER A 597 -0.95 -29.54 -12.52
CA SER A 597 -1.97 -30.27 -11.76
C SER A 597 -1.83 -29.97 -10.26
N THR A 598 -2.96 -29.85 -9.58
CA THR A 598 -3.00 -29.59 -8.13
C THR A 598 -3.55 -30.82 -7.42
N VAL A 599 -2.85 -31.31 -6.41
CA VAL A 599 -3.25 -32.49 -5.61
C VAL A 599 -3.16 -32.21 -4.12
N GLU A 600 -3.99 -32.91 -3.34
CA GLU A 600 -3.88 -32.94 -1.88
C GLU A 600 -2.86 -34.03 -1.52
N PHE A 601 -1.83 -33.70 -0.75
CA PHE A 601 -0.82 -34.69 -0.35
C PHE A 601 -0.95 -35.11 1.12
N VAL A 602 -1.50 -34.26 1.98
CA VAL A 602 -1.73 -34.58 3.40
C VAL A 602 -2.79 -33.65 3.99
N VAL A 603 -3.50 -34.13 5.02
CA VAL A 603 -4.37 -33.29 5.87
C VAL A 603 -3.68 -33.06 7.21
N ARG A 604 -3.54 -31.80 7.62
CA ARG A 604 -2.98 -31.39 8.90
C ARG A 604 -3.97 -30.47 9.62
N ASP A 605 -4.24 -30.74 10.89
CA ASP A 605 -5.17 -29.96 11.72
C ASP A 605 -6.55 -29.75 11.04
N GLY A 606 -7.04 -30.78 10.34
CA GLY A 606 -8.32 -30.76 9.60
C GLY A 606 -8.31 -29.91 8.31
N LYS A 607 -7.12 -29.46 7.85
CA LYS A 607 -6.95 -28.69 6.60
C LYS A 607 -6.10 -29.46 5.61
N PRO A 608 -6.50 -29.50 4.33
CA PRO A 608 -5.67 -30.07 3.29
C PRO A 608 -4.45 -29.20 3.01
N LEU A 609 -3.29 -29.81 2.89
CA LEU A 609 -2.11 -29.21 2.26
C LEU A 609 -2.02 -29.70 0.83
N LEU A 610 -1.86 -28.75 -0.08
CA LEU A 610 -1.88 -28.99 -1.51
C LEU A 610 -0.48 -28.81 -2.10
N MET A 611 -0.22 -29.53 -3.19
CA MET A 611 0.94 -29.25 -4.03
C MET A 611 0.55 -29.10 -5.49
N ASP A 612 1.30 -28.27 -6.21
CA ASP A 612 1.17 -28.08 -7.64
C ASP A 612 2.32 -28.81 -8.35
N ILE A 613 1.98 -29.67 -9.27
CA ILE A 613 2.93 -30.45 -10.06
C ILE A 613 2.96 -29.88 -11.47
N TYR A 614 4.14 -29.44 -11.91
CA TYR A 614 4.40 -28.82 -13.22
C TYR A 614 5.24 -29.78 -14.07
N GLN A 615 4.80 -30.05 -15.32
CA GLN A 615 5.49 -30.88 -16.28
C GLN A 615 4.94 -30.62 -17.70
N PHE A 616 5.73 -30.96 -18.74
CA PHE A 616 5.19 -31.03 -20.09
C PHE A 616 4.73 -32.49 -20.33
N LYS A 617 3.41 -32.68 -20.43
CA LYS A 617 2.80 -34.02 -20.57
C LYS A 617 3.11 -34.70 -21.89
N ASP A 618 3.27 -33.91 -22.95
CA ASP A 618 3.54 -34.40 -24.31
C ASP A 618 5.04 -34.55 -24.60
N GLN A 619 5.91 -34.31 -23.62
CA GLN A 619 7.35 -34.45 -23.78
C GLN A 619 7.76 -35.94 -23.66
N GLU A 620 8.20 -36.54 -24.77
CA GLU A 620 8.79 -37.86 -24.74
C GLU A 620 10.11 -37.82 -23.93
N THR A 621 10.22 -38.67 -22.92
CA THR A 621 11.42 -38.83 -22.09
C THR A 621 11.86 -40.27 -22.06
N GLU A 622 13.16 -40.49 -22.21
CA GLU A 622 13.74 -41.81 -21.98
C GLU A 622 13.81 -42.09 -20.46
N GLY A 623 12.85 -42.87 -19.95
CA GLY A 623 12.77 -43.27 -18.54
C GLY A 623 12.04 -42.30 -17.63
N LYS A 624 12.16 -42.54 -16.30
CA LYS A 624 11.56 -41.71 -15.27
C LYS A 624 12.28 -40.39 -15.13
N ARG A 625 11.53 -39.35 -14.79
CA ARG A 625 11.99 -37.95 -14.69
C ARG A 625 12.51 -37.63 -13.31
N PRO A 626 13.58 -36.81 -13.18
CA PRO A 626 14.00 -36.23 -11.91
C PRO A 626 12.98 -35.23 -11.40
N VAL A 627 12.94 -35.04 -10.09
CA VAL A 627 11.98 -34.17 -9.40
C VAL A 627 12.66 -33.01 -8.69
N PHE A 628 12.09 -31.85 -8.81
CA PHE A 628 12.51 -30.64 -8.11
C PHE A 628 11.38 -30.13 -7.21
N ILE A 629 11.50 -30.33 -5.89
CA ILE A 629 10.48 -29.84 -4.91
C ILE A 629 10.89 -28.48 -4.39
N TYR A 630 10.00 -27.54 -4.47
CA TYR A 630 10.23 -26.15 -4.03
C TYR A 630 9.28 -25.75 -2.89
N SER A 631 9.87 -25.21 -1.81
CA SER A 631 9.21 -24.62 -0.66
C SER A 631 9.36 -23.09 -0.69
N PHE A 632 8.26 -22.36 -0.63
CA PHE A 632 8.29 -20.88 -0.68
C PHE A 632 8.90 -20.26 0.59
N GLY A 633 9.35 -19.00 0.50
CA GLY A 633 9.82 -18.20 1.63
C GLY A 633 8.67 -17.51 2.37
N GLY A 634 9.01 -16.74 3.42
CA GLY A 634 8.05 -15.91 4.16
C GLY A 634 8.06 -16.11 5.68
N ALA A 635 9.21 -16.49 6.24
CA ALA A 635 9.46 -16.62 7.69
C ALA A 635 8.41 -17.47 8.44
N TRP A 636 7.84 -18.47 7.80
CA TRP A 636 6.72 -19.31 8.29
C TRP A 636 5.48 -18.53 8.72
N ALA A 637 5.38 -17.27 8.33
CA ALA A 637 4.27 -16.38 8.68
C ALA A 637 3.38 -16.06 7.48
N MET A 638 3.92 -16.14 6.27
CA MET A 638 3.24 -15.81 5.01
C MET A 638 3.82 -16.60 3.84
N GLY A 639 3.20 -16.47 2.66
CA GLY A 639 3.63 -17.12 1.42
C GLY A 639 2.61 -18.14 0.93
N SER A 640 2.82 -18.65 -0.26
CA SER A 640 1.94 -19.63 -0.90
C SER A 640 2.72 -20.39 -1.98
N ARG A 641 2.40 -21.65 -2.23
CA ARG A 641 2.90 -22.43 -3.37
C ARG A 641 2.52 -21.81 -4.72
N VAL A 642 1.42 -21.05 -4.76
CA VAL A 642 0.95 -20.35 -5.96
C VAL A 642 1.65 -19.00 -6.05
N ASP A 643 2.89 -19.00 -6.54
CA ASP A 643 3.71 -17.81 -6.71
C ASP A 643 4.23 -17.75 -8.14
N ALA A 644 3.73 -16.76 -8.90
CA ALA A 644 4.13 -16.58 -10.30
C ALA A 644 5.63 -16.27 -10.49
N LEU A 645 6.33 -15.84 -9.43
CA LEU A 645 7.78 -15.66 -9.42
C LEU A 645 8.56 -16.93 -9.73
N CYS A 646 8.02 -18.06 -9.32
CA CYS A 646 8.66 -19.36 -9.50
C CYS A 646 8.49 -19.94 -10.91
N ASN A 647 7.51 -19.42 -11.69
CA ASN A 647 7.21 -19.96 -13.01
C ASN A 647 8.40 -19.99 -13.97
N PRO A 648 9.28 -18.96 -14.05
CA PRO A 648 10.46 -19.04 -14.92
C PRO A 648 11.39 -20.21 -14.57
N LEU A 649 11.60 -20.48 -13.28
CA LEU A 649 12.41 -21.63 -12.82
C LEU A 649 11.72 -22.95 -13.18
N TYR A 650 10.41 -23.06 -12.93
CA TYR A 650 9.66 -24.29 -13.28
C TYR A 650 9.66 -24.54 -14.78
N ASP A 651 9.42 -23.50 -15.59
CA ASP A 651 9.46 -23.61 -17.05
C ASP A 651 10.84 -24.06 -17.54
N HIS A 652 11.92 -23.45 -17.02
CA HIS A 652 13.29 -23.81 -17.38
C HIS A 652 13.61 -25.27 -17.05
N LEU A 653 13.25 -25.73 -15.85
CA LEU A 653 13.52 -27.11 -15.44
C LEU A 653 12.62 -28.11 -16.17
N CYS A 654 11.34 -27.79 -16.38
CA CYS A 654 10.43 -28.64 -17.16
C CYS A 654 10.87 -28.75 -18.62
N GLU A 655 11.41 -27.70 -19.26
CA GLU A 655 12.00 -27.74 -20.61
C GLU A 655 13.17 -28.72 -20.68
N LYS A 656 13.87 -28.97 -19.56
CA LYS A 656 14.96 -29.93 -19.39
C LYS A 656 14.51 -31.33 -18.94
N GLY A 657 13.22 -31.59 -18.88
CA GLY A 657 12.67 -32.91 -18.54
C GLY A 657 12.44 -33.15 -17.06
N TRP A 658 12.61 -32.13 -16.18
CA TRP A 658 12.31 -32.26 -14.76
C TRP A 658 10.79 -32.14 -14.49
N VAL A 659 10.34 -32.77 -13.40
CA VAL A 659 9.02 -32.49 -12.81
C VAL A 659 9.23 -31.53 -11.65
N CYS A 660 8.60 -30.35 -11.72
CA CYS A 660 8.69 -29.34 -10.64
C CYS A 660 7.46 -29.44 -9.75
N VAL A 661 7.67 -29.38 -8.45
CA VAL A 661 6.62 -29.52 -7.44
C VAL A 661 6.69 -28.37 -6.46
N ALA A 662 5.65 -27.55 -6.40
CA ALA A 662 5.51 -26.49 -5.41
C ALA A 662 4.57 -26.93 -4.29
N ILE A 663 5.00 -26.86 -3.04
CA ILE A 663 4.24 -27.40 -1.91
C ILE A 663 3.69 -26.31 -0.99
N ASP A 664 2.49 -26.52 -0.43
CA ASP A 664 2.08 -25.86 0.79
C ASP A 664 2.78 -26.49 2.00
N TYR A 665 3.04 -25.69 3.03
CA TYR A 665 3.47 -26.17 4.33
C TYR A 665 2.84 -25.32 5.44
N ARG A 666 2.73 -25.85 6.65
CA ARG A 666 2.13 -25.13 7.79
C ARG A 666 2.95 -23.92 8.19
N LEU A 667 2.27 -22.80 8.35
CA LEU A 667 2.89 -21.52 8.72
C LEU A 667 2.95 -21.38 10.26
N GLY A 668 3.94 -22.02 10.90
CA GLY A 668 4.07 -22.11 12.37
C GLY A 668 4.27 -20.77 13.08
N ALA A 669 4.78 -19.74 12.38
CA ALA A 669 4.93 -18.39 12.92
C ALA A 669 3.77 -17.45 12.51
N ALA A 670 2.79 -17.93 11.72
CA ALA A 670 1.65 -17.13 11.33
C ALA A 670 0.79 -16.75 12.54
N ARG A 671 0.30 -15.52 12.55
CA ARG A 671 -0.53 -14.99 13.61
C ARG A 671 -1.89 -14.60 13.08
N GLY A 672 -2.93 -14.87 13.87
CA GLY A 672 -4.28 -14.40 13.62
C GLY A 672 -4.40 -12.87 13.77
N ARG A 673 -5.56 -12.34 13.45
CA ARG A 673 -5.87 -10.90 13.64
C ARG A 673 -5.70 -10.45 15.10
N ASP A 674 -5.88 -11.37 16.06
CA ASP A 674 -5.66 -11.17 17.49
C ASP A 674 -4.18 -11.29 17.92
N ARG A 675 -3.26 -11.36 16.96
CA ARG A 675 -1.81 -11.60 17.14
C ARG A 675 -1.44 -12.91 17.84
N LYS A 676 -2.41 -13.75 18.13
CA LYS A 676 -2.12 -15.09 18.66
C LYS A 676 -1.58 -15.97 17.55
N PRO A 677 -0.68 -16.89 17.83
CA PRO A 677 -0.24 -17.90 16.88
C PRO A 677 -1.45 -18.64 16.29
N LEU A 678 -1.51 -18.80 14.95
CA LEU A 678 -2.52 -19.64 14.31
C LEU A 678 -2.28 -21.12 14.62
N ILE A 679 -1.02 -21.48 14.87
CA ILE A 679 -0.61 -22.81 15.32
C ILE A 679 0.16 -22.59 16.64
N THR A 680 -0.31 -23.18 17.72
CA THR A 680 0.33 -23.06 19.04
C THR A 680 1.31 -24.20 19.23
N PRO A 681 2.61 -23.93 19.44
CA PRO A 681 3.56 -24.98 19.76
C PRO A 681 3.19 -25.67 21.10
N PRO A 682 3.55 -26.93 21.28
CA PRO A 682 3.43 -27.62 22.56
C PRO A 682 4.13 -26.85 23.68
N GLU A 683 3.62 -26.98 24.91
CA GLU A 683 4.20 -26.31 26.06
C GLU A 683 5.69 -26.67 26.24
N GLY A 684 6.54 -25.67 26.39
CA GLY A 684 7.99 -25.83 26.52
C GLY A 684 8.75 -26.02 25.20
N TYR A 685 8.04 -26.09 24.04
CA TYR A 685 8.70 -26.17 22.74
C TYR A 685 9.14 -24.79 22.24
N ASN A 686 10.36 -24.69 21.72
CA ASN A 686 10.84 -23.45 21.11
C ASN A 686 9.97 -23.12 19.87
N PRO A 687 9.28 -21.97 19.81
CA PRO A 687 8.37 -21.64 18.68
C PRO A 687 9.05 -21.55 17.32
N PHE A 688 10.32 -21.13 17.29
CA PHE A 688 11.10 -21.05 16.06
C PHE A 688 11.44 -22.47 15.55
N GLN A 689 11.93 -23.35 16.45
CA GLN A 689 12.19 -24.75 16.09
C GLN A 689 10.91 -25.47 15.65
N TYR A 690 9.81 -25.24 16.37
CA TYR A 690 8.52 -25.82 16.02
C TYR A 690 8.05 -25.43 14.63
N SER A 691 8.29 -24.19 14.22
CA SER A 691 7.94 -23.72 12.87
C SER A 691 8.77 -24.42 11.79
N ILE A 692 10.03 -24.69 12.04
CA ILE A 692 10.90 -25.49 11.16
C ILE A 692 10.40 -26.94 11.12
N ASP A 693 10.17 -27.55 12.27
CA ASP A 693 9.83 -28.97 12.37
C ASP A 693 8.55 -29.33 11.65
N ILE A 694 7.49 -28.51 11.81
CA ILE A 694 6.23 -28.73 11.08
C ILE A 694 6.38 -28.45 9.58
N GLY A 695 7.24 -27.50 9.18
CA GLY A 695 7.54 -27.25 7.76
C GLY A 695 8.34 -28.39 7.12
N VAL A 696 9.28 -28.99 7.85
CA VAL A 696 10.03 -30.19 7.43
C VAL A 696 9.12 -31.40 7.37
N GLU A 697 8.26 -31.60 8.37
CA GLU A 697 7.28 -32.69 8.37
C GLU A 697 6.37 -32.66 7.13
N ASP A 698 5.91 -31.46 6.74
CA ASP A 698 5.07 -31.29 5.56
C ASP A 698 5.85 -31.50 4.25
N LEU A 699 7.14 -31.10 4.19
CA LEU A 699 8.02 -31.40 3.05
C LEU A 699 8.25 -32.92 2.91
N TYR A 700 8.46 -33.64 4.02
CA TYR A 700 8.57 -35.10 4.01
C TYR A 700 7.27 -35.77 3.57
N ALA A 701 6.12 -35.27 4.03
CA ALA A 701 4.83 -35.80 3.59
C ALA A 701 4.61 -35.62 2.07
N ALA A 702 5.00 -34.48 1.49
CA ALA A 702 4.95 -34.28 0.05
C ALA A 702 5.93 -35.20 -0.70
N THR A 703 7.13 -35.39 -0.17
CA THR A 703 8.14 -36.32 -0.72
C THR A 703 7.62 -37.76 -0.71
N ALA A 704 7.09 -38.24 0.41
CA ALA A 704 6.52 -39.55 0.54
C ALA A 704 5.32 -39.79 -0.40
N TRP A 705 4.48 -38.77 -0.58
CA TRP A 705 3.37 -38.82 -1.51
C TRP A 705 3.87 -38.99 -2.96
N LEU A 706 4.89 -38.28 -3.39
CA LEU A 706 5.49 -38.34 -4.71
C LEU A 706 6.13 -39.71 -4.95
N ILE A 707 6.83 -40.26 -3.97
CA ILE A 707 7.41 -41.63 -4.05
C ILE A 707 6.28 -42.64 -4.26
N LYS A 708 5.19 -42.53 -3.52
CA LYS A 708 4.03 -43.44 -3.63
C LYS A 708 3.34 -43.34 -5.00
N HIS A 709 3.33 -42.21 -5.65
CA HIS A 709 2.68 -41.93 -6.93
C HIS A 709 3.68 -41.79 -8.09
N ALA A 710 4.90 -42.36 -7.91
CA ALA A 710 6.00 -42.16 -8.83
C ALA A 710 5.68 -42.64 -10.26
N ASP A 711 4.93 -43.73 -10.39
CA ASP A 711 4.52 -44.25 -11.69
C ASP A 711 3.46 -43.38 -12.37
N GLU A 712 2.53 -42.83 -11.60
CA GLU A 712 1.47 -41.95 -12.10
C GLU A 712 2.01 -40.66 -12.75
N TYR A 713 3.05 -40.10 -12.17
CA TYR A 713 3.67 -38.85 -12.64
C TYR A 713 4.97 -39.06 -13.43
N ASN A 714 5.33 -40.32 -13.68
CA ASN A 714 6.57 -40.72 -14.37
C ASN A 714 7.82 -40.12 -13.72
N VAL A 715 7.93 -40.12 -12.39
CA VAL A 715 9.04 -39.55 -11.63
C VAL A 715 9.98 -40.64 -11.10
N ASP A 716 11.25 -40.26 -10.96
CA ASP A 716 12.33 -41.11 -10.41
C ASP A 716 12.50 -40.79 -8.90
N PRO A 717 12.09 -41.71 -8.00
CA PRO A 717 12.22 -41.53 -6.56
C PRO A 717 13.67 -41.35 -6.06
N ASP A 718 14.65 -41.86 -6.82
CA ASP A 718 16.07 -41.75 -6.48
C ASP A 718 16.70 -40.43 -6.95
N LYS A 719 15.93 -39.60 -7.66
CA LYS A 719 16.38 -38.32 -8.21
C LYS A 719 15.51 -37.15 -7.76
N ILE A 720 15.25 -37.04 -6.46
CA ILE A 720 14.52 -35.96 -5.86
C ILE A 720 15.47 -34.92 -5.30
N VAL A 721 15.39 -33.70 -5.81
CA VAL A 721 16.08 -32.50 -5.29
C VAL A 721 15.09 -31.65 -4.54
N ILE A 722 15.43 -31.20 -3.33
CA ILE A 722 14.65 -30.26 -2.55
C ILE A 722 15.27 -28.89 -2.57
N SER A 723 14.41 -27.84 -2.59
CA SER A 723 14.82 -26.46 -2.70
C SER A 723 13.81 -25.54 -2.00
N GLY A 724 14.18 -24.30 -1.86
CA GLY A 724 13.31 -23.26 -1.35
C GLY A 724 14.04 -21.95 -1.17
N SER A 725 13.26 -20.91 -0.86
CA SER A 725 13.76 -19.57 -0.56
C SER A 725 13.59 -19.25 0.91
N SER A 726 14.59 -18.62 1.59
CA SER A 726 14.46 -18.14 2.97
C SER A 726 13.95 -19.25 3.92
N ALA A 727 12.76 -19.08 4.54
CA ALA A 727 12.16 -20.13 5.38
C ALA A 727 12.03 -21.49 4.68
N GLY A 728 11.68 -21.51 3.39
CA GLY A 728 11.64 -22.74 2.60
C GLY A 728 13.02 -23.35 2.36
N ALA A 729 14.05 -22.53 2.21
CA ALA A 729 15.44 -23.00 2.12
C ALA A 729 15.92 -23.58 3.46
N ILE A 730 15.52 -22.98 4.59
CA ILE A 730 15.79 -23.50 5.93
C ILE A 730 15.10 -24.85 6.11
N ASN A 731 13.83 -24.99 5.69
CA ASN A 731 13.14 -26.29 5.71
C ASN A 731 13.90 -27.35 4.92
N SER A 732 14.38 -27.02 3.70
CA SER A 732 15.12 -27.97 2.86
C SER A 732 16.45 -28.36 3.47
N MET A 733 17.21 -27.43 4.06
CA MET A 733 18.49 -27.73 4.73
C MET A 733 18.30 -28.56 6.01
N ASN A 734 17.29 -28.18 6.85
CA ASN A 734 16.97 -28.97 8.04
C ASN A 734 16.40 -30.35 7.70
N ALA A 735 15.67 -30.49 6.58
CA ALA A 735 15.17 -31.79 6.12
C ALA A 735 16.33 -32.72 5.81
N GLU A 736 17.36 -32.31 5.05
CA GLU A 736 18.54 -33.16 4.80
C GLU A 736 19.31 -33.44 6.09
N TYR A 737 19.47 -32.42 6.95
CA TYR A 737 20.15 -32.62 8.24
C TYR A 737 19.43 -33.65 9.13
N TYR A 738 18.10 -33.55 9.26
CA TYR A 738 17.29 -34.50 10.04
C TYR A 738 17.32 -35.90 9.45
N LEU A 739 17.31 -35.99 8.14
CA LEU A 739 17.44 -37.31 7.44
C LEU A 739 18.80 -37.92 7.71
N CYS A 740 19.87 -37.14 7.70
CA CYS A 740 21.24 -37.62 7.96
C CYS A 740 21.52 -37.96 9.43
N THR A 741 20.79 -37.38 10.38
CA THR A 741 20.95 -37.64 11.82
C THR A 741 19.93 -38.64 12.37
N GLY A 742 19.14 -39.27 11.51
CA GLY A 742 18.11 -40.21 11.95
C GLY A 742 17.04 -39.56 12.86
N HIS A 743 16.75 -38.27 12.60
CA HIS A 743 15.72 -37.56 13.39
C HIS A 743 14.35 -38.23 13.21
N ARG A 744 13.54 -38.25 14.26
CA ARG A 744 12.24 -38.94 14.30
C ARG A 744 11.31 -38.51 13.13
N LEU A 745 11.29 -37.24 12.80
CA LEU A 745 10.45 -36.74 11.69
C LEU A 745 10.79 -37.37 10.36
N ALA A 746 12.08 -37.69 10.10
CA ALA A 746 12.49 -38.39 8.90
C ALA A 746 12.06 -39.86 8.96
N GLN A 747 12.29 -40.54 10.09
CA GLN A 747 11.91 -41.94 10.28
C GLN A 747 10.39 -42.17 10.18
N ASP A 748 9.59 -41.24 10.71
CA ASP A 748 8.13 -41.37 10.74
C ASP A 748 7.48 -41.10 9.36
N ASN A 749 8.14 -40.37 8.45
CA ASN A 749 7.51 -39.88 7.22
C ASN A 749 8.16 -40.41 5.94
N LEU A 750 9.41 -40.84 5.94
CA LEU A 750 10.11 -41.28 4.73
C LEU A 750 10.40 -42.80 4.75
N PRO A 751 10.48 -43.44 3.58
CA PRO A 751 10.86 -44.87 3.49
C PRO A 751 12.26 -45.12 4.07
N GLU A 752 12.45 -46.27 4.69
CA GLU A 752 13.75 -46.68 5.19
C GLU A 752 14.80 -46.71 4.03
N GLY A 753 15.96 -46.10 4.27
CA GLY A 753 17.04 -46.00 3.28
C GLY A 753 16.87 -44.91 2.23
N PHE A 754 15.82 -44.14 2.29
CA PHE A 754 15.61 -42.99 1.38
C PHE A 754 16.72 -41.94 1.49
N ASN A 755 17.09 -41.31 0.37
CA ASN A 755 18.05 -40.21 0.28
C ASN A 755 17.58 -39.21 -0.77
N TYR A 756 17.73 -37.90 -0.48
CA TYR A 756 17.61 -36.90 -1.51
C TYR A 756 18.80 -36.97 -2.49
N ALA A 757 18.57 -36.62 -3.74
CA ALA A 757 19.64 -36.53 -4.75
C ALA A 757 20.41 -35.20 -4.65
N GLY A 758 19.82 -34.19 -4.02
CA GLY A 758 20.48 -32.90 -3.79
C GLY A 758 19.60 -31.88 -3.04
N VAL A 759 20.24 -30.86 -2.48
CA VAL A 759 19.58 -29.71 -1.84
C VAL A 759 20.06 -28.41 -2.49
N MET A 760 19.12 -27.54 -2.88
CA MET A 760 19.43 -26.28 -3.53
C MET A 760 18.78 -25.09 -2.76
N PRO A 761 19.36 -24.67 -1.63
CA PRO A 761 18.81 -23.60 -0.81
C PRO A 761 19.17 -22.21 -1.36
N MET A 762 18.16 -21.32 -1.38
CA MET A 762 18.29 -19.91 -1.75
C MET A 762 18.15 -19.05 -0.48
N ALA A 763 19.27 -18.57 0.06
CA ALA A 763 19.41 -17.92 1.36
C ALA A 763 18.87 -18.80 2.52
N GLY A 764 19.47 -19.98 2.69
CA GLY A 764 19.15 -20.96 3.72
C GLY A 764 20.29 -21.19 4.71
N ALA A 765 19.96 -21.76 5.85
CA ALA A 765 20.88 -22.25 6.89
C ALA A 765 20.25 -23.46 7.60
N VAL A 766 21.04 -24.30 8.27
CA VAL A 766 20.54 -25.25 9.26
C VAL A 766 20.37 -24.50 10.59
N TYR A 767 19.22 -24.60 11.21
CA TYR A 767 18.98 -24.02 12.53
C TYR A 767 18.62 -25.08 13.55
N LEU A 768 19.25 -24.99 14.74
CA LEU A 768 19.01 -25.83 15.90
C LEU A 768 18.83 -24.93 17.13
N THR A 769 18.06 -25.39 18.12
CA THR A 769 17.72 -24.59 19.32
C THR A 769 18.05 -25.27 20.65
N GLY A 770 18.69 -26.42 20.66
CA GLY A 770 19.19 -27.07 21.88
C GLY A 770 20.43 -26.35 22.41
N GLU A 771 20.55 -26.22 23.75
CA GLU A 771 21.70 -25.54 24.38
C GLU A 771 23.07 -26.13 23.96
N ASN A 772 23.10 -27.40 23.61
CA ASN A 772 24.32 -28.13 23.26
C ASN A 772 24.52 -28.27 21.74
N ASP A 773 23.62 -27.73 20.93
CA ASP A 773 23.65 -27.85 19.47
C ASP A 773 24.57 -26.78 18.83
N THR A 774 25.77 -26.65 19.34
CA THR A 774 26.76 -25.64 18.95
C THR A 774 27.57 -26.00 17.70
N GLU A 775 27.39 -27.20 17.15
CA GLU A 775 28.02 -27.71 15.91
C GLU A 775 27.08 -28.67 15.21
N LEU A 776 27.17 -28.79 13.88
CA LEU A 776 26.48 -29.86 13.14
C LEU A 776 27.23 -31.17 13.26
N ARG A 777 26.51 -32.26 13.52
CA ARG A 777 27.02 -33.64 13.57
C ARG A 777 26.25 -34.48 12.59
N TRP A 778 26.94 -35.06 11.65
CA TRP A 778 26.37 -35.89 10.58
C TRP A 778 26.61 -37.35 10.86
N ASP A 779 25.58 -38.15 11.04
CA ASP A 779 25.72 -39.59 11.27
C ASP A 779 26.00 -40.33 9.96
N ARG A 780 25.66 -39.71 8.79
CA ARG A 780 26.00 -40.17 7.46
C ARG A 780 26.35 -38.99 6.56
N LYS A 781 26.99 -39.27 5.41
CA LYS A 781 27.26 -38.25 4.41
C LYS A 781 25.94 -37.65 3.89
N PRO A 782 25.75 -36.33 3.88
CA PRO A 782 24.61 -35.71 3.22
C PRO A 782 24.74 -35.80 1.68
N CYS A 783 23.61 -35.52 1.00
CA CYS A 783 23.60 -35.37 -0.44
C CYS A 783 24.32 -34.08 -0.90
N PRO A 784 24.69 -33.99 -2.20
CA PRO A 784 25.24 -32.76 -2.77
C PRO A 784 24.38 -31.53 -2.55
N MET A 785 25.01 -30.34 -2.38
CA MET A 785 24.31 -29.07 -2.12
C MET A 785 24.77 -27.95 -3.02
N CYS A 786 23.80 -27.11 -3.48
CA CYS A 786 24.08 -25.90 -4.25
C CYS A 786 23.47 -24.70 -3.55
N PHE A 787 24.29 -23.83 -2.99
CA PHE A 787 23.88 -22.67 -2.22
C PHE A 787 23.89 -21.41 -3.08
N PHE A 788 22.88 -20.55 -2.88
CA PHE A 788 22.85 -19.17 -3.35
C PHE A 788 22.64 -18.27 -2.13
N HIS A 789 23.63 -17.42 -1.79
CA HIS A 789 23.54 -16.63 -0.56
C HIS A 789 24.32 -15.31 -0.66
N GLY A 790 23.77 -14.24 -0.09
CA GLY A 790 24.45 -12.96 0.05
C GLY A 790 25.33 -12.94 1.30
N SER A 791 26.59 -12.50 1.18
CA SER A 791 27.49 -12.46 2.34
C SER A 791 27.15 -11.39 3.37
N ALA A 792 26.31 -10.42 3.02
CA ALA A 792 25.76 -9.40 3.92
C ALA A 792 24.29 -9.64 4.31
N ASP A 793 23.79 -10.87 4.20
CA ASP A 793 22.42 -11.22 4.56
C ASP A 793 22.17 -11.00 6.05
N PRO A 794 21.26 -10.06 6.44
CA PRO A 794 20.98 -9.75 7.86
C PRO A 794 19.92 -10.67 8.47
N THR A 795 19.28 -11.54 7.67
CA THR A 795 18.08 -12.31 8.04
C THR A 795 18.43 -13.78 8.28
N VAL A 796 19.20 -14.37 7.38
CA VAL A 796 19.67 -15.75 7.47
C VAL A 796 21.19 -15.74 7.47
N THR A 797 21.79 -16.42 8.45
CA THR A 797 23.25 -16.38 8.65
C THR A 797 24.01 -16.96 7.45
N PHE A 798 25.07 -16.28 7.02
CA PHE A 798 25.94 -16.70 5.92
C PHE A 798 27.02 -17.70 6.37
N ASP A 799 27.59 -17.54 7.56
CA ASP A 799 28.57 -18.49 8.13
C ASP A 799 27.97 -19.17 9.36
N MET A 800 28.15 -18.60 10.54
CA MET A 800 27.65 -19.18 11.78
C MET A 800 27.07 -18.10 12.69
N GLU A 801 25.91 -18.40 13.29
CA GLU A 801 25.27 -17.60 14.32
C GLU A 801 25.12 -18.46 15.59
N GLN A 802 25.53 -17.92 16.75
CA GLN A 802 25.32 -18.57 18.04
C GLN A 802 24.62 -17.60 19.01
N SER A 803 23.49 -18.02 19.52
CA SER A 803 22.78 -17.33 20.59
C SER A 803 22.22 -18.34 21.58
N PRO A 804 21.84 -17.94 22.81
CA PRO A 804 21.43 -18.88 23.86
C PRO A 804 20.29 -19.85 23.49
N ASN A 805 19.45 -19.45 22.53
CA ASN A 805 18.24 -20.22 22.15
C ASN A 805 18.18 -20.53 20.64
N ARG A 806 19.25 -20.27 19.89
CA ARG A 806 19.29 -20.51 18.44
C ARG A 806 20.72 -20.54 17.93
N HIS A 807 21.06 -21.62 17.24
CA HIS A 807 22.32 -21.82 16.55
C HIS A 807 22.03 -21.94 15.06
N GLY A 808 22.61 -21.08 14.25
CA GLY A 808 22.47 -21.06 12.79
C GLY A 808 23.77 -21.45 12.11
N PHE A 809 23.71 -22.36 11.13
CA PHE A 809 24.84 -22.84 10.37
C PHE A 809 24.59 -22.55 8.89
N GLY A 810 25.20 -21.47 8.43
CA GLY A 810 25.03 -20.98 7.07
C GLY A 810 25.83 -21.75 6.02
N PRO A 811 25.68 -21.37 4.75
CA PRO A 811 26.28 -22.12 3.63
C PRO A 811 27.81 -22.20 3.69
N VAL A 812 28.50 -21.20 4.23
CA VAL A 812 29.96 -21.25 4.39
C VAL A 812 30.38 -22.32 5.39
N TYR A 813 29.70 -22.36 6.55
CA TYR A 813 29.97 -23.38 7.57
C TYR A 813 29.65 -24.78 7.00
N VAL A 814 28.49 -24.98 6.39
CA VAL A 814 28.06 -26.26 5.84
C VAL A 814 28.99 -26.70 4.70
N SER A 815 29.40 -25.83 3.78
CA SER A 815 30.30 -26.19 2.68
C SER A 815 31.67 -26.67 3.15
N ARG A 816 32.19 -26.10 4.27
CA ARG A 816 33.45 -26.59 4.88
C ARG A 816 33.28 -28.04 5.40
N GLN A 817 32.13 -28.36 5.99
CA GLN A 817 31.85 -29.71 6.44
C GLN A 817 31.67 -30.69 5.26
N LEU A 818 30.92 -30.27 4.21
CA LEU A 818 30.76 -31.06 2.99
C LEU A 818 32.13 -31.37 2.36
N SER A 819 33.03 -30.37 2.28
CA SER A 819 34.39 -30.54 1.77
C SER A 819 35.17 -31.54 2.61
N ALA A 820 35.09 -31.46 3.96
CA ALA A 820 35.78 -32.38 4.87
C ALA A 820 35.25 -33.83 4.77
N MET A 821 33.97 -34.01 4.42
CA MET A 821 33.34 -35.30 4.23
C MET A 821 33.46 -35.85 2.79
N ASP A 822 34.14 -35.08 1.91
CA ASP A 822 34.24 -35.43 0.50
C ASP A 822 32.85 -35.55 -0.17
N VAL A 823 32.02 -34.55 0.00
CA VAL A 823 30.68 -34.40 -0.62
C VAL A 823 30.71 -33.26 -1.62
N PRO A 824 30.19 -33.43 -2.84
CA PRO A 824 30.13 -32.39 -3.84
C PRO A 824 29.27 -31.18 -3.38
N TYR A 825 29.73 -29.98 -3.69
CA TYR A 825 28.95 -28.77 -3.42
C TYR A 825 29.31 -27.61 -4.36
N MET A 826 28.35 -26.70 -4.52
CA MET A 826 28.54 -25.39 -5.15
C MET A 826 28.05 -24.30 -4.18
N LEU A 827 28.97 -23.47 -3.71
CA LEU A 827 28.62 -22.26 -2.95
C LEU A 827 28.73 -21.05 -3.87
N ASN A 828 27.60 -20.47 -4.24
CA ASN A 828 27.51 -19.22 -5.00
C ASN A 828 27.32 -18.07 -4.00
N GLU A 829 28.42 -17.42 -3.64
CA GLU A 829 28.48 -16.27 -2.74
C GLU A 829 28.32 -14.99 -3.54
N TYR A 830 27.36 -14.15 -3.12
CA TYR A 830 27.21 -12.79 -3.64
C TYR A 830 27.80 -11.82 -2.63
N SER A 831 28.98 -11.30 -2.93
CA SER A 831 29.68 -10.35 -2.06
C SER A 831 28.85 -9.10 -1.87
N GLU A 832 28.66 -8.68 -0.59
CA GLU A 832 27.78 -7.54 -0.21
C GLU A 832 26.28 -7.76 -0.53
N GLY A 833 25.90 -8.93 -1.04
CA GLY A 833 24.50 -9.30 -1.30
C GLY A 833 23.72 -9.46 0.00
N ASP A 834 22.48 -8.98 0.00
CA ASP A 834 21.54 -9.10 1.14
C ASP A 834 20.57 -10.29 0.96
N HIS A 835 19.53 -10.35 1.79
CA HIS A 835 18.53 -11.42 1.76
C HIS A 835 17.73 -11.54 0.45
N CYS A 836 17.79 -10.56 -0.45
CA CYS A 836 17.13 -10.60 -1.76
C CYS A 836 17.69 -11.71 -2.67
N ILE A 837 18.90 -12.18 -2.40
CA ILE A 837 19.48 -13.34 -3.10
C ILE A 837 18.57 -14.58 -2.97
N ALA A 838 17.73 -14.67 -1.95
CA ALA A 838 16.75 -15.74 -1.79
C ALA A 838 15.77 -15.92 -2.98
N LEU A 839 15.61 -14.92 -3.84
CA LEU A 839 14.64 -14.92 -4.93
C LEU A 839 15.28 -14.80 -6.33
N LEU A 840 16.54 -14.40 -6.44
CA LEU A 840 17.20 -14.20 -7.73
C LEU A 840 17.32 -15.50 -8.55
N PRO A 841 17.63 -16.68 -7.98
CA PRO A 841 17.70 -17.92 -8.73
C PRO A 841 16.37 -18.37 -9.36
N LEU A 842 15.24 -17.79 -8.93
CA LEU A 842 13.94 -18.11 -9.54
C LEU A 842 13.82 -17.64 -11.00
N LYS A 843 14.71 -16.72 -11.43
CA LYS A 843 14.68 -16.18 -12.79
C LYS A 843 16.05 -16.15 -13.47
N TRP A 844 17.13 -16.20 -12.71
CA TRP A 844 18.49 -16.10 -13.22
C TRP A 844 19.36 -17.23 -12.69
N PHE A 845 20.62 -17.22 -13.04
CA PHE A 845 21.62 -18.19 -12.62
C PHE A 845 21.39 -19.59 -13.19
N TRP A 846 20.84 -19.65 -14.43
CA TRP A 846 20.58 -20.92 -15.12
C TRP A 846 21.84 -21.77 -15.28
N ASN A 847 23.01 -21.16 -15.54
CA ASN A 847 24.27 -21.87 -15.68
C ASN A 847 24.71 -22.59 -14.39
N GLU A 848 24.53 -21.94 -13.24
CA GLU A 848 24.86 -22.46 -11.94
C GLU A 848 23.87 -23.59 -11.54
N ILE A 849 22.58 -23.34 -11.77
CA ILE A 849 21.52 -24.31 -11.52
C ILE A 849 21.72 -25.54 -12.40
N ASP A 850 21.92 -25.35 -13.70
CA ASP A 850 22.15 -26.43 -14.65
C ASP A 850 23.45 -27.21 -14.33
N SER A 851 24.51 -26.49 -13.99
CA SER A 851 25.77 -27.12 -13.59
C SER A 851 25.61 -28.03 -12.37
N PHE A 852 24.83 -27.64 -11.40
CA PHE A 852 24.53 -28.47 -10.24
C PHE A 852 23.63 -29.66 -10.61
N LEU A 853 22.52 -29.39 -11.27
CA LEU A 853 21.53 -30.45 -11.56
C LEU A 853 22.04 -31.47 -12.60
N ASP A 854 22.62 -30.99 -13.72
CA ASP A 854 23.04 -31.90 -14.81
C ASP A 854 24.37 -32.62 -14.51
N ARG A 855 25.34 -31.90 -13.92
CA ARG A 855 26.71 -32.45 -13.76
C ARG A 855 26.91 -33.16 -12.43
N ILE A 856 26.37 -32.57 -11.32
CA ILE A 856 26.57 -33.17 -9.99
C ILE A 856 25.44 -34.16 -9.69
N VAL A 857 24.18 -33.73 -9.75
CA VAL A 857 23.04 -34.57 -9.35
C VAL A 857 22.82 -35.74 -10.34
N LEU A 858 22.71 -35.43 -11.64
CA LEU A 858 22.44 -36.46 -12.66
C LEU A 858 23.72 -37.14 -13.18
N GLY A 859 24.82 -36.38 -13.31
CA GLY A 859 26.08 -36.85 -13.86
C GLY A 859 27.04 -37.40 -12.82
N GLY A 860 26.79 -37.29 -11.53
CA GLY A 860 27.63 -37.86 -10.44
C GLY A 860 29.04 -37.27 -10.37
N GLN A 861 29.29 -36.07 -10.91
CA GLN A 861 30.61 -35.45 -10.90
C GLN A 861 30.96 -34.93 -9.52
N ASP A 862 32.19 -35.20 -9.07
CA ASP A 862 32.75 -34.66 -7.82
C ASP A 862 33.26 -33.24 -8.03
N ILE A 863 32.35 -32.27 -7.92
CA ILE A 863 32.65 -30.85 -8.06
C ILE A 863 32.50 -30.16 -6.69
N LYS A 864 33.55 -29.46 -6.26
CA LYS A 864 33.56 -28.65 -5.02
C LYS A 864 34.00 -27.24 -5.38
N VAL A 865 33.08 -26.31 -5.38
CA VAL A 865 33.29 -24.93 -5.82
C VAL A 865 32.76 -23.95 -4.78
N HIS A 866 33.56 -22.93 -4.47
CA HIS A 866 33.14 -21.72 -3.84
C HIS A 866 33.37 -20.58 -4.85
N ALA A 867 32.32 -20.19 -5.54
CA ALA A 867 32.29 -19.07 -6.47
C ALA A 867 31.88 -17.77 -5.72
N VAL A 868 32.71 -16.75 -5.85
CA VAL A 868 32.43 -15.42 -5.25
C VAL A 868 32.16 -14.43 -6.37
N GLU A 869 30.93 -13.98 -6.48
CA GLU A 869 30.59 -12.88 -7.38
C GLU A 869 30.85 -11.56 -6.67
N ARG A 870 31.84 -10.81 -7.19
CA ARG A 870 32.15 -9.45 -6.75
C ARG A 870 31.61 -8.48 -7.78
N SER A 871 30.64 -7.65 -7.35
CA SER A 871 30.14 -6.56 -8.17
C SER A 871 30.50 -5.24 -7.50
N ASP A 872 31.21 -4.38 -8.22
CA ASP A 872 31.48 -2.99 -7.81
C ASP A 872 30.17 -2.15 -7.82
N LYS A 873 29.11 -2.72 -8.36
CA LYS A 873 27.77 -2.16 -8.27
C LYS A 873 26.89 -3.26 -7.67
N PRO A 874 26.14 -2.96 -6.58
CA PRO A 874 25.09 -3.86 -6.19
C PRO A 874 24.29 -4.16 -7.46
N ARG A 875 24.17 -5.44 -7.85
CA ARG A 875 23.31 -5.77 -8.98
C ARG A 875 21.95 -5.15 -8.70
N THR A 876 21.63 -4.13 -9.49
CA THR A 876 20.38 -3.39 -9.43
C THR A 876 19.17 -4.25 -9.83
N ASP A 877 19.35 -5.54 -9.94
CA ASP A 877 18.32 -6.57 -10.12
C ASP A 877 17.44 -6.75 -8.86
N ALA A 878 17.81 -6.14 -7.73
CA ALA A 878 16.87 -5.73 -6.68
C ALA A 878 15.61 -5.02 -7.25
N ASN A 879 15.76 -4.30 -8.34
CA ASN A 879 14.67 -3.66 -9.07
C ASN A 879 13.63 -4.68 -9.61
N TRP A 880 14.03 -5.90 -9.93
CA TRP A 880 13.09 -6.93 -10.35
C TRP A 880 12.24 -7.43 -9.19
N LEU A 881 12.82 -7.60 -8.01
CA LEU A 881 12.09 -7.98 -6.80
C LEU A 881 11.04 -6.94 -6.46
N ASP A 882 11.41 -5.65 -6.55
CA ASP A 882 10.48 -4.54 -6.35
C ASP A 882 9.42 -4.49 -7.47
N THR A 883 9.73 -4.93 -8.68
CA THR A 883 8.76 -5.02 -9.79
C THR A 883 7.72 -6.12 -9.56
N VAL A 884 8.10 -7.21 -8.91
CA VAL A 884 7.23 -8.39 -8.73
C VAL A 884 6.64 -8.46 -7.31
N ARG A 885 7.35 -7.92 -6.32
CA ARG A 885 6.86 -7.77 -4.93
C ARG A 885 7.25 -6.40 -4.37
N PRO A 886 6.52 -5.34 -4.72
CA PRO A 886 6.79 -3.99 -4.24
C PRO A 886 6.88 -3.93 -2.71
N GLY A 887 7.91 -3.27 -2.19
CA GLY A 887 8.10 -3.06 -0.76
C GLY A 887 8.79 -4.20 0.02
N GLN A 888 9.07 -5.36 -0.58
CA GLN A 888 9.80 -6.43 0.12
C GLN A 888 11.27 -6.05 0.36
N TYR A 889 11.90 -5.37 -0.59
CA TYR A 889 13.25 -4.83 -0.43
C TYR A 889 13.31 -3.80 0.71
N GLN A 890 12.32 -2.92 0.80
CA GLN A 890 12.25 -1.94 1.88
C GLN A 890 11.96 -2.58 3.25
N ALA A 891 11.16 -3.66 3.30
CA ALA A 891 10.92 -4.39 4.55
C ALA A 891 12.20 -5.04 5.07
N VAL A 892 13.02 -5.63 4.20
CA VAL A 892 14.32 -6.22 4.52
C VAL A 892 15.35 -5.14 4.85
N SER A 893 15.38 -4.04 4.13
CA SER A 893 16.23 -2.88 4.38
C SER A 893 15.92 -2.17 5.71
N ARG A 894 14.64 -2.14 6.13
CA ARG A 894 14.22 -1.61 7.44
C ARG A 894 14.67 -2.50 8.60
N MET A 895 14.80 -3.81 8.41
CA MET A 895 15.37 -4.70 9.41
C MET A 895 16.87 -4.43 9.66
N ARG A 896 17.58 -3.82 8.68
CA ARG A 896 18.97 -3.35 8.85
C ARG A 896 19.12 -2.17 9.84
N GLY A 897 18.10 -1.33 9.98
CA GLY A 897 18.12 -0.16 10.87
C GLY A 897 17.76 -0.47 12.34
N GLN A 898 17.45 -1.72 12.68
CA GLN A 898 17.03 -2.12 14.03
C GLN A 898 18.07 -2.96 14.78
N ARG A 899 19.33 -3.03 14.32
CA ARG A 899 20.45 -3.65 15.05
C ARG A 899 21.50 -2.64 15.46
#